data_ab5cf8d2eb343b50015e5d7efe394683
#
_entry.id   ab5cf8d2eb343b50015e5d7efe394683
#
_cell.length_a   1.000
_cell.length_b   1.000
_cell.length_c   1.000
_cell.angle_alpha   90.00
_cell.angle_beta   90.00
_cell.angle_gamma   90.00
#
_symmetry.space_group_name_H-M   'P 1'
#
loop_
_entity.id
_entity.type
_entity.pdbx_description
1 polymer ?
#
loop_
_entity_poly.entity_id
_entity_poly.type
_entity_poly.pdbx_seq_one_letter_code
_entity_poly.pdbx_strand_id
1 'polypeptide(L)'
;MDGRRLAPADAREARAGADARETAWKVDVRALEREARRRRATDARGGADADDADAGDDGGKAGRATPLAVVCQDVRYEVRDRKTGATTRLLDDVSAVFPPGGASALMGPSGAGKTTLLDVMSGRKTQGRLRGRVVVGAEPATKAALKTCAAYVEQFDCLLASLTVRETLMYQAELKRGAEGFDAKAREEQVNRLIEDLQLEKCADVVVGSALSRGISGGQAKRTNIGISLVTRPRILFLDEPTSGLDSKTSYDLMRVIRKFCDTAGVTVIATIHSPSSEAFRQFDRLLMLKNGKVTYAGPLFGEEGAETYFYSLGFYFDPNDNFADFLIATAGDDSTDFAREFTASFHHKRNRDEVRKYVREVVNRREAGDTRSLLLANAPKPVGFASAVRTLLKYRTSRNYRDAQFVGARCAGHLIFAAVMATMYAGQGKVMSLDAQINVSNMLFMNNVLPAFAASGYLPSILMERPLLYRELDDGCYPLLAYIAYKIIEEALVALIVSLVATAILYNAAGLRGNFFVDWLAYFGMQQCGGAVAYLCAAVARDVDAANAILPVYNVLQVLFAGVLLNINDVPRAWTWWPPTLFVRYGWKAQMLNHFARVEPPVFLADDGSLVGVTSYYDVTGTTSSNLGFVYLLWACWLVVAAVCTASVRHQNR
;
A
#
# COMPACT_ATOMS: atom_id res chain seq x y z
N MET A 1 -36.17 8.18 -6.18
CA MET A 1 -37.09 9.22 -6.70
C MET A 1 -36.75 9.41 -8.16
N ASP A 2 -37.70 9.14 -9.04
CA ASP A 2 -37.49 9.09 -10.48
C ASP A 2 -37.34 10.47 -11.07
N GLY A 3 -36.24 10.76 -11.76
CA GLY A 3 -36.06 11.95 -12.62
C GLY A 3 -36.93 11.85 -13.88
N ARG A 4 -38.23 12.10 -13.73
CA ARG A 4 -39.19 11.99 -14.84
C ARG A 4 -39.18 13.25 -15.70
N ARG A 5 -39.19 13.08 -17.05
CA ARG A 5 -39.55 14.14 -17.99
C ARG A 5 -41.02 14.52 -17.74
N LEU A 6 -41.29 15.81 -17.52
CA LEU A 6 -42.66 16.33 -17.40
C LEU A 6 -43.34 16.38 -18.76
N ALA A 7 -44.66 16.10 -18.79
CA ALA A 7 -45.48 16.26 -19.99
C ALA A 7 -45.58 17.75 -20.43
N PRO A 8 -45.79 18.06 -21.74
CA PRO A 8 -45.75 19.42 -22.26
C PRO A 8 -46.73 20.44 -21.64
N ALA A 9 -47.82 19.96 -21.02
CA ALA A 9 -48.79 20.84 -20.34
C ALA A 9 -48.29 21.30 -18.97
N ASP A 10 -47.63 20.39 -18.22
CA ASP A 10 -47.06 20.66 -16.89
C ASP A 10 -45.81 21.55 -16.99
N ALA A 11 -45.13 21.54 -18.15
CA ALA A 11 -43.97 22.39 -18.39
C ALA A 11 -44.30 23.90 -18.49
N ARG A 12 -45.55 24.28 -18.78
CA ARG A 12 -45.97 25.68 -18.82
C ARG A 12 -46.27 26.25 -17.43
N GLU A 13 -46.88 25.47 -16.55
CA GLU A 13 -47.11 25.85 -15.15
C GLU A 13 -45.82 25.82 -14.33
N ALA A 14 -44.94 24.86 -14.60
CA ALA A 14 -43.61 24.79 -13.99
C ALA A 14 -42.73 25.99 -14.40
N ARG A 15 -42.87 26.52 -15.63
CA ARG A 15 -42.15 27.73 -16.07
C ARG A 15 -42.61 28.99 -15.35
N ALA A 16 -43.89 29.17 -15.10
CA ALA A 16 -44.41 30.33 -14.36
C ALA A 16 -44.01 30.30 -12.88
N GLY A 17 -43.93 29.12 -12.29
CA GLY A 17 -43.40 28.89 -10.92
C GLY A 17 -41.90 29.01 -10.83
N ALA A 18 -41.17 28.64 -11.89
CA ALA A 18 -39.71 28.72 -11.97
C ALA A 18 -39.22 30.17 -12.09
N ASP A 19 -39.88 31.01 -12.88
CA ASP A 19 -39.51 32.43 -13.03
C ASP A 19 -39.62 33.22 -11.72
N ALA A 20 -40.61 32.92 -10.88
CA ALA A 20 -40.73 33.53 -9.55
C ALA A 20 -39.66 33.04 -8.55
N ARG A 21 -39.25 31.75 -8.66
CA ARG A 21 -38.20 31.14 -7.83
C ARG A 21 -36.80 31.49 -8.35
N GLU A 22 -36.64 31.64 -9.67
CA GLU A 22 -35.37 32.06 -10.30
C GLU A 22 -34.95 33.45 -9.83
N THR A 23 -35.91 34.37 -9.59
CA THR A 23 -35.62 35.71 -9.06
C THR A 23 -35.13 35.65 -7.59
N ALA A 24 -35.68 34.79 -6.76
CA ALA A 24 -35.26 34.61 -5.37
C ALA A 24 -33.87 33.92 -5.27
N TRP A 25 -33.62 32.95 -6.14
CA TRP A 25 -32.33 32.23 -6.21
C TRP A 25 -31.21 33.13 -6.75
N LYS A 26 -31.44 33.90 -7.82
CA LYS A 26 -30.44 34.84 -8.36
C LYS A 26 -30.00 35.88 -7.33
N VAL A 27 -30.90 36.30 -6.44
CA VAL A 27 -30.55 37.20 -5.34
C VAL A 27 -29.64 36.54 -4.31
N ASP A 28 -29.83 35.26 -4.00
CA ASP A 28 -29.07 34.55 -2.98
C ASP A 28 -27.65 34.14 -3.48
N VAL A 29 -27.55 33.67 -4.74
CA VAL A 29 -26.25 33.37 -5.36
C VAL A 29 -25.40 34.63 -5.54
N ARG A 30 -25.99 35.72 -5.95
CA ARG A 30 -25.29 37.01 -6.06
C ARG A 30 -24.87 37.59 -4.70
N ALA A 31 -25.61 37.29 -3.64
CA ALA A 31 -25.22 37.63 -2.27
C ALA A 31 -24.00 36.80 -1.82
N LEU A 32 -24.02 35.51 -2.08
CA LEU A 32 -22.90 34.59 -1.77
C LEU A 32 -21.66 34.90 -2.61
N GLU A 33 -21.81 35.22 -3.89
CA GLU A 33 -20.69 35.69 -4.74
C GLU A 33 -20.12 37.03 -4.27
N ARG A 34 -20.97 37.96 -3.82
CA ARG A 34 -20.51 39.21 -3.22
C ARG A 34 -19.79 39.00 -1.91
N GLU A 35 -20.24 38.05 -1.09
CA GLU A 35 -19.59 37.71 0.15
C GLU A 35 -18.23 36.99 -0.08
N ALA A 36 -18.16 36.07 -1.06
CA ALA A 36 -16.92 35.45 -1.49
C ALA A 36 -15.92 36.46 -2.09
N ARG A 37 -16.43 37.44 -2.91
CA ARG A 37 -15.60 38.55 -3.42
C ARG A 37 -15.18 39.52 -2.31
N ARG A 38 -16.03 39.79 -1.32
CA ARG A 38 -15.66 40.61 -0.13
C ARG A 38 -14.59 39.93 0.71
N ARG A 39 -14.70 38.63 0.95
CA ARG A 39 -13.66 37.86 1.67
C ARG A 39 -12.33 37.85 0.93
N ARG A 40 -12.34 37.69 -0.41
CA ARG A 40 -11.11 37.82 -1.23
C ARG A 40 -10.53 39.24 -1.23
N ALA A 41 -11.34 40.25 -1.13
CA ALA A 41 -10.92 41.66 -1.07
C ALA A 41 -10.41 42.08 0.34
N THR A 42 -10.94 41.49 1.41
CA THR A 42 -10.43 41.70 2.78
C THR A 42 -9.11 40.99 3.01
N ASP A 43 -8.96 39.76 2.49
CA ASP A 43 -7.68 39.04 2.54
C ASP A 43 -6.59 39.72 1.68
N ALA A 44 -6.98 40.39 0.59
CA ALA A 44 -6.05 41.17 -0.24
C ALA A 44 -5.70 42.55 0.37
N ARG A 45 -6.54 43.09 1.27
CA ARG A 45 -6.27 44.39 1.94
C ARG A 45 -5.55 44.22 3.26
N GLY A 46 -5.62 43.05 3.89
CA GLY A 46 -4.82 42.69 5.08
C GLY A 46 -3.33 42.45 4.80
N GLY A 47 -2.91 42.49 3.52
CA GLY A 47 -1.53 42.33 3.09
C GLY A 47 -0.84 43.60 2.59
N ALA A 48 -1.52 44.79 2.63
CA ALA A 48 -1.01 46.00 1.99
C ALA A 48 -0.44 47.08 2.95
N ASP A 49 -0.53 46.90 4.26
CA ASP A 49 -0.03 47.88 5.24
C ASP A 49 1.16 47.36 6.09
N ALA A 50 2.10 46.63 5.48
CA ALA A 50 3.33 46.19 6.11
C ALA A 50 4.54 46.20 5.18
N ASP A 51 4.65 47.23 4.34
CA ASP A 51 5.86 47.50 3.56
C ASP A 51 6.39 48.89 3.94
N ASP A 52 7.13 48.97 5.04
CA ASP A 52 8.28 49.88 5.25
C ASP A 52 8.88 49.59 6.64
N ALA A 53 9.78 48.61 6.72
CA ALA A 53 10.93 48.60 7.63
C ALA A 53 11.71 47.28 7.48
N ASP A 54 12.96 47.48 7.19
CA ASP A 54 14.10 46.58 7.47
C ASP A 54 14.42 45.48 6.47
N ALA A 55 15.44 45.81 5.68
CA ALA A 55 16.25 44.89 4.91
C ALA A 55 17.17 44.10 5.88
N GLY A 56 16.94 42.78 5.98
CA GLY A 56 17.91 41.89 6.63
C GLY A 56 17.26 40.70 7.35
N ASP A 57 16.83 39.70 6.63
CA ASP A 57 17.03 38.31 6.98
C ASP A 57 16.54 37.41 5.83
N ASP A 58 17.49 36.75 5.17
CA ASP A 58 17.24 35.84 4.05
C ASP A 58 16.84 34.46 4.59
N GLY A 59 15.75 34.43 5.36
CA GLY A 59 15.07 33.27 5.94
C GLY A 59 13.91 32.80 5.08
N GLY A 60 14.18 32.09 3.97
CA GLY A 60 13.32 31.08 3.37
C GLY A 60 11.83 31.43 3.13
N LYS A 61 11.53 32.38 2.24
CA LYS A 61 10.24 32.35 1.51
C LYS A 61 10.22 31.08 0.67
N ALA A 62 9.64 29.99 1.22
CA ALA A 62 9.31 28.78 0.47
C ALA A 62 8.40 29.21 -0.69
N GLY A 63 8.98 29.38 -1.89
CA GLY A 63 8.29 29.83 -3.09
C GLY A 63 7.04 28.99 -3.32
N ARG A 64 5.91 29.65 -3.47
CA ARG A 64 4.63 29.03 -3.86
C ARG A 64 4.89 28.21 -5.12
N ALA A 65 4.78 26.89 -5.04
CA ALA A 65 4.97 26.03 -6.19
C ALA A 65 3.90 26.37 -7.23
N THR A 66 4.31 26.63 -8.49
CA THR A 66 3.37 26.94 -9.57
C THR A 66 2.35 25.81 -9.73
N PRO A 67 1.03 26.06 -9.58
CA PRO A 67 0.01 25.03 -9.73
C PRO A 67 0.06 24.39 -11.12
N LEU A 68 -0.30 23.10 -11.24
CA LEU A 68 -0.27 22.35 -12.49
C LEU A 68 -1.67 21.93 -12.91
N ALA A 69 -2.05 22.16 -14.16
CA ALA A 69 -3.23 21.57 -14.76
C ALA A 69 -2.99 20.09 -15.08
N VAL A 70 -4.05 19.28 -15.01
CA VAL A 70 -4.08 17.92 -15.58
C VAL A 70 -5.09 17.92 -16.73
N VAL A 71 -4.68 17.39 -17.88
CA VAL A 71 -5.51 17.39 -19.09
C VAL A 71 -5.53 16.02 -19.72
N CYS A 72 -6.72 15.51 -19.98
CA CYS A 72 -6.97 14.30 -20.75
C CYS A 72 -7.41 14.69 -22.17
N GLN A 73 -6.81 14.10 -23.20
CA GLN A 73 -7.20 14.25 -24.58
C GLN A 73 -7.47 12.89 -25.22
N ASP A 74 -8.70 12.64 -25.65
CA ASP A 74 -9.15 11.48 -26.40
C ASP A 74 -8.72 10.15 -25.75
N VAL A 75 -8.77 10.11 -24.41
CA VAL A 75 -8.29 8.98 -23.61
C VAL A 75 -9.21 7.79 -23.79
N ARG A 76 -8.64 6.68 -24.28
CA ARG A 76 -9.30 5.37 -24.42
C ARG A 76 -8.47 4.33 -23.67
N TYR A 77 -9.14 3.51 -22.89
CA TYR A 77 -8.46 2.46 -22.12
C TYR A 77 -9.18 1.13 -22.27
N GLU A 78 -8.44 0.12 -22.73
CA GLU A 78 -8.93 -1.21 -23.06
C GLU A 78 -8.17 -2.26 -22.26
N VAL A 79 -8.90 -3.23 -21.72
CA VAL A 79 -8.33 -4.37 -20.98
C VAL A 79 -8.75 -5.66 -21.69
N ARG A 80 -7.79 -6.55 -21.91
CA ARG A 80 -8.05 -7.89 -22.46
C ARG A 80 -8.21 -8.88 -21.31
N ASP A 81 -9.36 -9.53 -21.25
CA ASP A 81 -9.58 -10.63 -20.31
C ASP A 81 -8.66 -11.82 -20.69
N ARG A 82 -7.88 -12.27 -19.72
CA ARG A 82 -6.93 -13.38 -19.90
C ARG A 82 -7.62 -14.73 -20.13
N LYS A 83 -8.85 -14.92 -19.65
CA LYS A 83 -9.59 -16.18 -19.75
C LYS A 83 -10.39 -16.27 -21.04
N THR A 84 -11.10 -15.21 -21.39
CA THR A 84 -12.00 -15.18 -22.54
C THR A 84 -11.33 -14.63 -23.80
N GLY A 85 -10.21 -13.93 -23.66
CA GLY A 85 -9.56 -13.20 -24.75
C GLY A 85 -10.32 -11.96 -25.22
N ALA A 86 -11.50 -11.69 -24.66
CA ALA A 86 -12.34 -10.55 -25.01
C ALA A 86 -11.68 -9.23 -24.57
N THR A 87 -11.78 -8.20 -25.41
CA THR A 87 -11.30 -6.85 -25.09
C THR A 87 -12.48 -6.01 -24.62
N THR A 88 -12.42 -5.55 -23.37
CA THR A 88 -13.42 -4.65 -22.79
C THR A 88 -12.86 -3.24 -22.77
N ARG A 89 -13.62 -2.29 -23.33
CA ARG A 89 -13.28 -0.87 -23.29
C ARG A 89 -13.86 -0.26 -22.02
N LEU A 90 -12.98 0.20 -21.11
CA LEU A 90 -13.35 0.79 -19.84
C LEU A 90 -13.46 2.32 -19.91
N LEU A 91 -12.70 2.97 -20.81
CA LEU A 91 -12.81 4.41 -21.11
C LEU A 91 -12.86 4.58 -22.63
N ASP A 92 -13.76 5.47 -23.09
CA ASP A 92 -13.99 5.73 -24.49
C ASP A 92 -14.06 7.23 -24.78
N ASP A 93 -12.99 7.76 -25.37
CA ASP A 93 -12.87 9.14 -25.86
C ASP A 93 -13.04 10.21 -24.78
N VAL A 94 -12.42 9.98 -23.61
CA VAL A 94 -12.51 10.90 -22.47
C VAL A 94 -11.56 12.08 -22.68
N SER A 95 -12.16 13.30 -22.79
CA SER A 95 -11.42 14.55 -22.87
C SER A 95 -11.90 15.52 -21.78
N ALA A 96 -10.99 16.00 -20.93
CA ALA A 96 -11.30 16.89 -19.82
C ALA A 96 -10.09 17.72 -19.37
N VAL A 97 -10.36 18.88 -18.77
CA VAL A 97 -9.37 19.76 -18.16
C VAL A 97 -9.65 19.87 -16.66
N PHE A 98 -8.63 19.65 -15.86
CA PHE A 98 -8.61 19.89 -14.42
C PHE A 98 -7.68 21.09 -14.17
N PRO A 99 -8.25 22.27 -13.87
CA PRO A 99 -7.48 23.52 -13.83
C PRO A 99 -6.49 23.55 -12.66
N PRO A 100 -5.41 24.34 -12.77
CA PRO A 100 -4.39 24.43 -11.76
C PRO A 100 -4.92 25.05 -10.46
N GLY A 101 -4.61 24.47 -9.31
CA GLY A 101 -4.98 24.99 -7.98
C GLY A 101 -6.46 24.89 -7.64
N GLY A 102 -7.25 24.16 -8.45
CA GLY A 102 -8.69 23.93 -8.22
C GLY A 102 -8.98 22.53 -7.69
N ALA A 103 -10.19 22.36 -7.15
CA ALA A 103 -10.75 21.07 -6.76
C ALA A 103 -11.77 20.60 -7.81
N SER A 104 -11.57 19.39 -8.35
CA SER A 104 -12.44 18.81 -9.37
C SER A 104 -13.03 17.49 -8.89
N ALA A 105 -14.35 17.35 -9.01
CA ALA A 105 -15.10 16.13 -8.72
C ALA A 105 -15.18 15.24 -9.96
N LEU A 106 -14.92 13.95 -9.78
CA LEU A 106 -15.14 12.91 -10.79
C LEU A 106 -16.27 12.01 -10.32
N MET A 107 -17.43 12.08 -10.97
CA MET A 107 -18.67 11.44 -10.56
C MET A 107 -19.26 10.53 -11.64
N GLY A 108 -20.27 9.77 -11.28
CA GLY A 108 -21.02 8.86 -12.15
C GLY A 108 -21.42 7.58 -11.43
N PRO A 109 -22.30 6.77 -12.00
CA PRO A 109 -22.75 5.52 -11.40
C PRO A 109 -21.62 4.53 -11.14
N SER A 110 -21.90 3.49 -10.36
CA SER A 110 -20.92 2.41 -10.13
C SER A 110 -20.53 1.75 -11.45
N GLY A 111 -19.25 1.48 -11.65
CA GLY A 111 -18.73 0.92 -12.91
C GLY A 111 -18.57 1.93 -14.05
N ALA A 112 -18.85 3.22 -13.86
CA ALA A 112 -18.72 4.25 -14.90
C ALA A 112 -17.28 4.50 -15.40
N GLY A 113 -16.25 3.97 -14.72
CA GLY A 113 -14.84 4.14 -15.09
C GLY A 113 -14.09 5.21 -14.29
N LYS A 114 -14.65 5.75 -13.20
CA LYS A 114 -14.06 6.82 -12.37
C LYS A 114 -12.66 6.50 -11.85
N THR A 115 -12.53 5.45 -11.05
CA THR A 115 -11.23 4.99 -10.52
C THR A 115 -10.27 4.61 -11.64
N THR A 116 -10.80 4.03 -12.75
CA THR A 116 -9.98 3.71 -13.93
C THR A 116 -9.37 4.98 -14.54
N LEU A 117 -10.16 6.05 -14.71
CA LEU A 117 -9.65 7.33 -15.22
C LEU A 117 -8.64 7.95 -14.25
N LEU A 118 -8.93 7.94 -12.95
CA LEU A 118 -8.03 8.46 -11.91
C LEU A 118 -6.68 7.73 -11.93
N ASP A 119 -6.69 6.39 -12.04
CA ASP A 119 -5.50 5.57 -12.14
C ASP A 119 -4.72 5.81 -13.45
N VAL A 120 -5.41 6.03 -14.57
CA VAL A 120 -4.77 6.39 -15.84
C VAL A 120 -4.06 7.73 -15.73
N MET A 121 -4.73 8.76 -15.17
CA MET A 121 -4.17 10.10 -15.00
C MET A 121 -2.97 10.10 -14.04
N SER A 122 -3.02 9.28 -13.00
CA SER A 122 -1.93 9.16 -12.02
C SER A 122 -0.79 8.22 -12.44
N GLY A 123 -0.89 7.58 -13.62
CA GLY A 123 0.12 6.64 -14.15
C GLY A 123 0.22 5.32 -13.37
N ARG A 124 -0.81 4.97 -12.59
CA ARG A 124 -0.84 3.73 -11.79
C ARG A 124 -1.29 2.49 -12.57
N LYS A 125 -1.96 2.65 -13.74
CA LYS A 125 -2.33 1.51 -14.60
C LYS A 125 -1.09 0.84 -15.19
N THR A 126 -0.96 -0.45 -14.95
CA THR A 126 0.17 -1.30 -15.40
C THR A 126 -0.24 -2.30 -16.48
N GLN A 127 -1.53 -2.56 -16.63
CA GLN A 127 -2.09 -3.50 -17.60
C GLN A 127 -3.04 -2.76 -18.54
N GLY A 128 -3.34 -3.35 -19.69
CA GLY A 128 -4.24 -2.76 -20.68
C GLY A 128 -3.55 -1.91 -21.73
N ARG A 129 -4.35 -1.39 -22.66
CA ARG A 129 -3.90 -0.53 -23.77
C ARG A 129 -4.49 0.86 -23.62
N LEU A 130 -3.61 1.83 -23.40
CA LEU A 130 -3.97 3.24 -23.35
C LEU A 130 -3.77 3.89 -24.72
N ARG A 131 -4.77 4.63 -25.21
CA ARG A 131 -4.68 5.54 -26.36
C ARG A 131 -5.09 6.94 -25.92
N GLY A 132 -4.77 7.95 -26.71
CA GLY A 132 -4.96 9.35 -26.35
C GLY A 132 -3.76 9.88 -25.55
N ARG A 133 -3.94 10.99 -24.86
CA ARG A 133 -2.86 11.70 -24.15
C ARG A 133 -3.32 12.18 -22.78
N VAL A 134 -2.42 12.09 -21.80
CA VAL A 134 -2.55 12.80 -20.53
C VAL A 134 -1.38 13.76 -20.42
N VAL A 135 -1.68 15.00 -20.08
CA VAL A 135 -0.72 16.11 -19.98
C VAL A 135 -0.79 16.69 -18.57
N VAL A 136 0.34 17.03 -18.00
CA VAL A 136 0.49 17.66 -16.69
C VAL A 136 1.27 18.96 -16.85
N GLY A 137 0.60 20.09 -16.59
CA GLY A 137 1.14 21.39 -16.94
C GLY A 137 1.38 21.49 -18.45
N ALA A 138 2.63 21.69 -18.84
CA ALA A 138 3.05 21.75 -20.25
C ALA A 138 3.89 20.52 -20.68
N GLU A 139 3.72 19.36 -20.01
CA GLU A 139 4.50 18.14 -20.28
C GLU A 139 3.61 16.89 -20.36
N PRO A 140 3.99 15.85 -21.13
CA PRO A 140 3.30 14.56 -21.08
C PRO A 140 3.38 13.94 -19.69
N ALA A 141 2.28 13.37 -19.21
CA ALA A 141 2.20 12.66 -17.94
C ALA A 141 2.96 11.33 -18.00
N THR A 142 4.27 11.38 -17.90
CA THR A 142 5.08 10.16 -17.74
C THR A 142 5.05 9.68 -16.29
N LYS A 143 5.21 8.38 -16.07
CA LYS A 143 5.25 7.81 -14.70
C LYS A 143 6.34 8.46 -13.83
N ALA A 144 7.48 8.82 -14.43
CA ALA A 144 8.56 9.52 -13.74
C ALA A 144 8.15 10.95 -13.34
N ALA A 145 7.57 11.73 -14.25
CA ALA A 145 7.11 13.09 -13.98
C ALA A 145 6.00 13.11 -12.90
N LEU A 146 5.02 12.19 -13.00
CA LEU A 146 3.95 12.08 -12.02
C LEU A 146 4.46 11.76 -10.60
N LYS A 147 5.47 10.89 -10.47
CA LYS A 147 6.09 10.61 -9.17
C LYS A 147 6.71 11.84 -8.50
N THR A 148 7.08 12.86 -9.26
CA THR A 148 7.71 14.07 -8.73
C THR A 148 6.72 15.14 -8.32
N CYS A 149 5.58 15.23 -9.01
CA CYS A 149 4.63 16.33 -8.83
C CYS A 149 3.27 15.90 -8.30
N ALA A 150 2.96 14.62 -8.30
CA ALA A 150 1.64 14.11 -7.91
C ALA A 150 1.71 13.13 -6.75
N ALA A 151 0.66 13.11 -5.95
CA ALA A 151 0.43 12.08 -4.94
C ALA A 151 -0.96 11.47 -5.12
N TYR A 152 -1.12 10.23 -4.66
CA TYR A 152 -2.37 9.48 -4.78
C TYR A 152 -2.79 8.94 -3.41
N VAL A 153 -4.03 9.17 -3.02
CA VAL A 153 -4.65 8.63 -1.82
C VAL A 153 -5.64 7.56 -2.22
N GLU A 154 -5.43 6.37 -1.72
CA GLU A 154 -6.27 5.21 -2.02
C GLU A 154 -7.59 5.24 -1.24
N GLN A 155 -8.61 4.54 -1.76
CA GLN A 155 -9.92 4.40 -1.12
C GLN A 155 -9.79 3.81 0.28
N PHE A 156 -8.98 2.76 0.45
CA PHE A 156 -8.72 2.13 1.75
C PHE A 156 -7.46 2.67 2.41
N ASP A 157 -7.54 2.90 3.72
CA ASP A 157 -6.43 3.46 4.47
C ASP A 157 -5.42 2.36 4.86
N CYS A 158 -4.28 2.33 4.16
CA CYS A 158 -3.17 1.43 4.47
C CYS A 158 -2.21 2.14 5.45
N LEU A 159 -2.48 2.05 6.75
CA LEU A 159 -1.69 2.66 7.81
C LEU A 159 -1.03 1.58 8.70
N LEU A 160 0.11 1.92 9.31
CA LEU A 160 0.75 1.08 10.31
C LEU A 160 0.03 1.23 11.65
N ALA A 161 -0.68 0.19 12.07
CA ALA A 161 -1.48 0.19 13.29
C ALA A 161 -0.68 0.48 14.56
N SER A 162 0.60 0.12 14.58
CA SER A 162 1.50 0.26 15.74
C SER A 162 2.11 1.64 15.91
N LEU A 163 2.02 2.52 14.91
CA LEU A 163 2.57 3.88 14.97
C LEU A 163 1.53 4.89 15.45
N THR A 164 1.99 5.98 16.08
CA THR A 164 1.14 7.15 16.30
C THR A 164 0.95 7.94 15.00
N VAL A 165 0.01 8.88 14.96
CA VAL A 165 -0.19 9.76 13.81
C VAL A 165 1.09 10.53 13.49
N ARG A 166 1.72 11.14 14.50
CA ARG A 166 3.00 11.86 14.38
C ARG A 166 4.10 10.95 13.82
N GLU A 167 4.28 9.77 14.40
CA GLU A 167 5.29 8.81 13.95
C GLU A 167 5.04 8.35 12.51
N THR A 168 3.77 8.16 12.12
CA THR A 168 3.41 7.81 10.75
C THR A 168 3.82 8.89 9.75
N LEU A 169 3.54 10.16 10.06
CA LEU A 169 3.92 11.28 9.20
C LEU A 169 5.45 11.49 9.18
N MET A 170 6.13 11.37 10.31
CA MET A 170 7.59 11.45 10.40
C MET A 170 8.27 10.31 9.62
N TYR A 171 7.78 9.08 9.75
CA TYR A 171 8.23 7.91 9.00
C TYR A 171 8.18 8.16 7.49
N GLN A 172 7.07 8.66 7.00
CA GLN A 172 6.90 8.97 5.59
C GLN A 172 7.76 10.18 5.15
N ALA A 173 7.95 11.16 6.02
CA ALA A 173 8.84 12.30 5.77
C ALA A 173 10.30 11.86 5.64
N GLU A 174 10.77 10.94 6.48
CA GLU A 174 12.12 10.39 6.39
C GLU A 174 12.33 9.55 5.14
N LEU A 175 11.33 8.77 4.71
CA LEU A 175 11.41 7.93 3.51
C LEU A 175 11.31 8.71 2.19
N LYS A 176 10.47 9.74 2.15
CA LYS A 176 10.19 10.47 0.89
C LYS A 176 11.10 11.68 0.70
N ARG A 177 11.58 12.31 1.77
CA ARG A 177 12.37 13.56 1.72
C ARG A 177 13.72 13.49 2.44
N GLY A 178 14.10 12.34 2.96
CA GLY A 178 15.35 12.18 3.70
C GLY A 178 16.62 12.48 2.90
N ALA A 179 16.55 12.41 1.57
CA ALA A 179 17.69 12.70 0.67
C ALA A 179 17.81 14.19 0.28
N GLU A 180 16.84 15.04 0.63
CA GLU A 180 16.85 16.47 0.24
C GLU A 180 17.72 17.36 1.16
N GLY A 181 18.50 16.75 2.08
CA GLY A 181 19.37 17.52 2.99
C GLY A 181 18.61 18.30 4.08
N PHE A 182 17.31 18.06 4.24
CA PHE A 182 16.55 18.67 5.34
C PHE A 182 17.08 18.20 6.69
N ASP A 183 17.45 19.16 7.53
CA ASP A 183 17.77 18.91 8.93
C ASP A 183 16.58 18.21 9.64
N ALA A 184 16.88 17.39 10.64
CA ALA A 184 15.87 16.68 11.42
C ALA A 184 14.84 17.65 12.03
N LYS A 185 15.29 18.83 12.48
CA LYS A 185 14.43 19.87 13.05
C LYS A 185 13.48 20.46 12.02
N ALA A 186 13.97 20.80 10.81
CA ALA A 186 13.12 21.34 9.74
C ALA A 186 12.05 20.34 9.28
N ARG A 187 12.37 19.03 9.32
CA ARG A 187 11.43 17.95 9.03
C ARG A 187 10.36 17.83 10.10
N GLU A 188 10.73 17.90 11.37
CA GLU A 188 9.82 17.89 12.50
C GLU A 188 8.86 19.09 12.46
N GLU A 189 9.37 20.29 12.21
CA GLU A 189 8.56 21.49 12.04
C GLU A 189 7.56 21.36 10.88
N GLN A 190 7.99 20.78 9.74
CA GLN A 190 7.10 20.52 8.63
C GLN A 190 5.97 19.56 8.99
N VAL A 191 6.28 18.48 9.72
CA VAL A 191 5.26 17.50 10.15
C VAL A 191 4.32 18.12 11.16
N ASN A 192 4.81 18.94 12.10
CA ASN A 192 3.98 19.64 13.06
C ASN A 192 2.98 20.59 12.37
N ARG A 193 3.44 21.41 11.42
CA ARG A 193 2.55 22.27 10.61
C ARG A 193 1.50 21.45 9.84
N LEU A 194 1.90 20.30 9.29
CA LEU A 194 0.98 19.42 8.58
C LEU A 194 -0.09 18.82 9.52
N ILE A 195 0.28 18.48 10.76
CA ILE A 195 -0.65 18.02 11.81
C ILE A 195 -1.68 19.11 12.12
N GLU A 196 -1.25 20.37 12.25
CA GLU A 196 -2.11 21.54 12.47
C GLU A 196 -3.04 21.78 11.28
N ASP A 197 -2.50 21.79 10.05
CA ASP A 197 -3.28 21.97 8.82
C ASP A 197 -4.36 20.91 8.64
N LEU A 198 -4.08 19.67 9.05
CA LEU A 198 -5.01 18.54 9.01
C LEU A 198 -5.93 18.44 10.23
N GLN A 199 -5.79 19.31 11.22
CA GLN A 199 -6.56 19.31 12.48
C GLN A 199 -6.42 17.96 13.21
N LEU A 200 -5.17 17.48 13.35
CA LEU A 200 -4.83 16.20 13.99
C LEU A 200 -4.10 16.39 15.34
N GLU A 201 -4.00 17.61 15.87
CA GLU A 201 -3.24 17.93 17.09
C GLU A 201 -3.69 17.09 18.28
N LYS A 202 -5.02 16.93 18.45
CA LYS A 202 -5.61 16.18 19.57
C LYS A 202 -5.30 14.69 19.55
N CYS A 203 -4.94 14.15 18.40
CA CYS A 203 -4.64 12.72 18.23
C CYS A 203 -3.22 12.46 17.69
N ALA A 204 -2.38 13.48 17.64
CA ALA A 204 -1.02 13.38 17.08
C ALA A 204 -0.20 12.24 17.69
N ASP A 205 -0.31 12.05 18.99
CA ASP A 205 0.43 11.05 19.75
C ASP A 205 -0.40 9.80 20.10
N VAL A 206 -1.63 9.70 19.53
CA VAL A 206 -2.47 8.52 19.64
C VAL A 206 -2.07 7.52 18.55
N VAL A 207 -2.05 6.22 18.91
CA VAL A 207 -1.75 5.12 18.01
C VAL A 207 -2.84 5.01 16.95
N VAL A 208 -2.46 4.71 15.71
CA VAL A 208 -3.40 4.53 14.60
C VAL A 208 -4.41 3.43 14.92
N GLY A 209 -3.94 2.29 15.44
CA GLY A 209 -4.81 1.15 15.79
C GLY A 209 -5.24 0.33 14.59
N SER A 210 -6.00 -0.73 14.87
CA SER A 210 -6.53 -1.68 13.88
C SER A 210 -7.96 -2.05 14.23
N ALA A 211 -8.59 -2.90 13.42
CA ALA A 211 -9.91 -3.46 13.72
C ALA A 211 -9.94 -4.24 15.07
N LEU A 212 -8.79 -4.73 15.53
CA LEU A 212 -8.65 -5.50 16.77
C LEU A 212 -8.10 -4.68 17.95
N SER A 213 -7.52 -3.50 17.68
CA SER A 213 -6.92 -2.63 18.69
C SER A 213 -7.47 -1.21 18.57
N ARG A 214 -7.89 -0.64 19.71
CA ARG A 214 -8.43 0.73 19.74
C ARG A 214 -7.39 1.75 19.27
N GLY A 215 -7.79 2.70 18.44
CA GLY A 215 -6.94 3.74 17.89
C GLY A 215 -7.71 5.00 17.54
N ILE A 216 -7.25 5.70 16.51
CA ILE A 216 -7.88 6.92 15.99
C ILE A 216 -9.21 6.62 15.28
N SER A 217 -10.07 7.66 15.12
CA SER A 217 -11.34 7.53 14.37
C SER A 217 -11.09 7.39 12.86
N GLY A 218 -12.09 6.87 12.11
CA GLY A 218 -12.01 6.73 10.65
C GLY A 218 -11.69 8.04 9.94
N GLY A 219 -12.30 9.18 10.36
CA GLY A 219 -12.00 10.48 9.79
C GLY A 219 -10.58 10.98 10.12
N GLN A 220 -10.04 10.64 11.30
CA GLN A 220 -8.65 10.92 11.66
C GLN A 220 -7.69 10.04 10.86
N ALA A 221 -8.02 8.77 10.64
CA ALA A 221 -7.25 7.85 9.80
C ALA A 221 -7.19 8.35 8.35
N LYS A 222 -8.32 8.77 7.78
CA LYS A 222 -8.38 9.34 6.42
C LYS A 222 -7.56 10.62 6.30
N ARG A 223 -7.63 11.54 7.28
CA ARG A 223 -6.78 12.75 7.30
C ARG A 223 -5.29 12.41 7.44
N THR A 224 -4.95 11.41 8.25
CA THR A 224 -3.56 10.92 8.36
C THR A 224 -3.07 10.34 7.03
N ASN A 225 -3.90 9.56 6.32
CA ASN A 225 -3.56 9.00 5.02
C ASN A 225 -3.34 10.09 3.95
N ILE A 226 -4.17 11.13 3.95
CA ILE A 226 -3.96 12.32 3.10
C ILE A 226 -2.66 13.03 3.51
N GLY A 227 -2.38 13.16 4.81
CA GLY A 227 -1.14 13.73 5.34
C GLY A 227 0.11 13.03 4.83
N ILE A 228 0.11 11.68 4.76
CA ILE A 228 1.20 10.89 4.16
C ILE A 228 1.50 11.33 2.72
N SER A 229 0.48 11.67 1.96
CA SER A 229 0.61 12.15 0.59
C SER A 229 1.07 13.60 0.52
N LEU A 230 0.62 14.45 1.45
CA LEU A 230 0.98 15.87 1.52
C LEU A 230 2.40 16.14 2.06
N VAL A 231 3.03 15.18 2.75
CA VAL A 231 4.42 15.29 3.23
C VAL A 231 5.39 15.68 2.11
N THR A 232 5.17 15.19 0.89
CA THR A 232 6.01 15.49 -0.28
C THR A 232 5.71 16.86 -0.91
N ARG A 233 4.72 17.60 -0.39
CA ARG A 233 4.22 18.85 -0.98
C ARG A 233 3.89 18.68 -2.48
N PRO A 234 3.00 17.74 -2.82
CA PRO A 234 2.66 17.49 -4.22
C PRO A 234 1.94 18.70 -4.80
N ARG A 235 2.11 18.91 -6.11
CA ARG A 235 1.39 19.94 -6.87
C ARG A 235 0.03 19.45 -7.37
N ILE A 236 -0.15 18.12 -7.42
CA ILE A 236 -1.40 17.44 -7.80
C ILE A 236 -1.71 16.36 -6.77
N LEU A 237 -2.96 16.30 -6.32
CA LEU A 237 -3.45 15.30 -5.38
C LEU A 237 -4.64 14.55 -6.00
N PHE A 238 -4.44 13.27 -6.24
CA PHE A 238 -5.49 12.35 -6.66
C PHE A 238 -6.09 11.67 -5.43
N LEU A 239 -7.40 11.73 -5.28
CA LEU A 239 -8.13 11.15 -4.15
C LEU A 239 -9.18 10.16 -4.67
N ASP A 240 -9.07 8.91 -4.26
CA ASP A 240 -10.06 7.90 -4.61
C ASP A 240 -11.06 7.73 -3.46
N GLU A 241 -12.28 8.21 -3.65
CA GLU A 241 -13.39 8.20 -2.67
C GLU A 241 -12.98 8.65 -1.25
N PRO A 242 -12.44 9.87 -1.08
CA PRO A 242 -11.91 10.32 0.21
C PRO A 242 -12.97 10.42 1.31
N THR A 243 -14.24 10.52 0.99
CA THR A 243 -15.36 10.67 1.92
C THR A 243 -16.11 9.36 2.19
N SER A 244 -15.73 8.27 1.53
CA SER A 244 -16.39 6.96 1.70
C SER A 244 -16.24 6.45 3.13
N GLY A 245 -17.35 6.00 3.74
CA GLY A 245 -17.37 5.48 5.11
C GLY A 245 -17.30 6.55 6.21
N LEU A 246 -17.39 7.83 5.87
CA LEU A 246 -17.42 8.94 6.83
C LEU A 246 -18.84 9.49 6.98
N ASP A 247 -19.17 9.99 8.15
CA ASP A 247 -20.39 10.75 8.38
C ASP A 247 -20.36 12.13 7.67
N SER A 248 -21.52 12.76 7.47
CA SER A 248 -21.66 13.99 6.69
C SER A 248 -20.81 15.15 7.22
N LYS A 249 -20.72 15.29 8.56
CA LYS A 249 -19.92 16.35 9.19
C LYS A 249 -18.42 16.11 8.98
N THR A 250 -17.96 14.90 9.23
CA THR A 250 -16.55 14.51 9.04
C THR A 250 -16.14 14.64 7.57
N SER A 251 -17.03 14.27 6.64
CA SER A 251 -16.84 14.44 5.19
C SER A 251 -16.69 15.90 4.80
N TYR A 252 -17.57 16.78 5.31
CA TYR A 252 -17.47 18.22 5.09
C TYR A 252 -16.16 18.81 5.66
N ASP A 253 -15.82 18.49 6.92
CA ASP A 253 -14.59 18.97 7.55
C ASP A 253 -13.35 18.53 6.77
N LEU A 254 -13.34 17.30 6.26
CA LEU A 254 -12.27 16.78 5.41
C LEU A 254 -12.16 17.58 4.10
N MET A 255 -13.27 17.78 3.40
CA MET A 255 -13.28 18.53 2.14
C MET A 255 -12.88 19.99 2.31
N ARG A 256 -13.24 20.61 3.44
CA ARG A 256 -12.79 21.96 3.79
C ARG A 256 -11.28 22.06 4.00
N VAL A 257 -10.69 21.04 4.65
CA VAL A 257 -9.23 20.95 4.80
C VAL A 257 -8.56 20.80 3.44
N ILE A 258 -9.08 19.92 2.56
CA ILE A 258 -8.56 19.75 1.19
C ILE A 258 -8.66 21.06 0.41
N ARG A 259 -9.79 21.78 0.50
CA ARG A 259 -9.99 23.09 -0.12
C ARG A 259 -8.96 24.12 0.33
N LYS A 260 -8.63 24.14 1.63
CA LYS A 260 -7.57 25.01 2.17
C LYS A 260 -6.24 24.78 1.45
N PHE A 261 -5.86 23.53 1.15
CA PHE A 261 -4.62 23.24 0.39
C PHE A 261 -4.68 23.72 -1.05
N CYS A 262 -5.86 23.67 -1.72
CA CYS A 262 -6.02 24.27 -3.03
C CYS A 262 -5.77 25.78 -2.98
N ASP A 263 -6.39 26.48 -2.03
CA ASP A 263 -6.37 27.93 -1.93
C ASP A 263 -5.01 28.48 -1.44
N THR A 264 -4.38 27.83 -0.46
CA THR A 264 -3.14 28.32 0.18
C THR A 264 -1.88 27.82 -0.50
N ALA A 265 -1.83 26.51 -0.85
CA ALA A 265 -0.64 25.87 -1.42
C ALA A 265 -0.72 25.72 -2.96
N GLY A 266 -1.86 26.03 -3.58
CA GLY A 266 -2.04 25.88 -5.03
C GLY A 266 -2.05 24.43 -5.50
N VAL A 267 -2.46 23.49 -4.64
CA VAL A 267 -2.54 22.06 -4.99
C VAL A 267 -3.75 21.83 -5.90
N THR A 268 -3.55 21.18 -7.04
CA THR A 268 -4.65 20.74 -7.90
C THR A 268 -5.20 19.43 -7.38
N VAL A 269 -6.48 19.40 -7.02
CA VAL A 269 -7.14 18.22 -6.44
C VAL A 269 -8.12 17.62 -7.46
N ILE A 270 -8.03 16.31 -7.64
CA ILE A 270 -8.97 15.53 -8.47
C ILE A 270 -9.46 14.38 -7.60
N ALA A 271 -10.75 14.38 -7.25
CA ALA A 271 -11.33 13.40 -6.35
C ALA A 271 -12.46 12.62 -7.02
N THR A 272 -12.42 11.29 -6.94
CA THR A 272 -13.62 10.49 -7.21
C THR A 272 -14.56 10.63 -6.02
N ILE A 273 -15.82 10.93 -6.27
CA ILE A 273 -16.82 11.13 -5.23
C ILE A 273 -18.06 10.31 -5.55
N HIS A 274 -18.61 9.69 -4.50
CA HIS A 274 -19.88 8.98 -4.56
C HIS A 274 -20.81 9.56 -3.50
N SER A 275 -21.95 10.14 -3.91
CA SER A 275 -23.00 10.71 -3.03
C SER A 275 -22.47 11.54 -1.85
N PRO A 276 -21.74 12.66 -2.09
CA PRO A 276 -21.29 13.55 -1.02
C PRO A 276 -22.45 14.31 -0.40
N SER A 277 -22.30 14.81 0.85
CA SER A 277 -23.23 15.80 1.38
C SER A 277 -23.18 17.11 0.57
N SER A 278 -24.28 17.87 0.56
CA SER A 278 -24.38 19.12 -0.20
C SER A 278 -23.25 20.10 0.15
N GLU A 279 -22.88 20.21 1.45
CA GLU A 279 -21.80 21.09 1.89
C GLU A 279 -20.42 20.61 1.43
N ALA A 280 -20.16 19.30 1.44
CA ALA A 280 -18.91 18.72 0.94
C ALA A 280 -18.80 18.89 -0.58
N PHE A 281 -19.90 18.75 -1.31
CA PHE A 281 -19.94 18.92 -2.77
C PHE A 281 -19.67 20.36 -3.21
N ARG A 282 -20.11 21.34 -2.43
CA ARG A 282 -19.85 22.77 -2.68
C ARG A 282 -18.36 23.16 -2.58
N GLN A 283 -17.48 22.27 -2.09
CA GLN A 283 -16.04 22.53 -2.04
C GLN A 283 -15.34 22.33 -3.40
N PHE A 284 -16.04 21.81 -4.41
CA PHE A 284 -15.51 21.59 -5.74
C PHE A 284 -15.83 22.75 -6.69
N ASP A 285 -14.89 23.01 -7.62
CA ASP A 285 -15.03 24.04 -8.67
C ASP A 285 -15.58 23.44 -9.97
N ARG A 286 -15.17 22.20 -10.29
CA ARG A 286 -15.51 21.56 -11.57
C ARG A 286 -16.01 20.13 -11.35
N LEU A 287 -16.77 19.70 -12.35
CA LEU A 287 -17.34 18.35 -12.40
C LEU A 287 -17.00 17.68 -13.73
N LEU A 288 -16.53 16.44 -13.63
CA LEU A 288 -16.49 15.50 -14.74
C LEU A 288 -17.41 14.31 -14.41
N MET A 289 -18.43 14.10 -15.23
CA MET A 289 -19.33 12.96 -15.08
C MET A 289 -19.07 11.90 -16.16
N LEU A 290 -19.04 10.65 -15.73
CA LEU A 290 -18.86 9.48 -16.60
C LEU A 290 -20.06 8.54 -16.50
N LYS A 291 -20.45 7.94 -17.63
CA LYS A 291 -21.34 6.76 -17.71
C LYS A 291 -20.77 5.78 -18.74
N ASN A 292 -20.58 4.53 -18.34
CA ASN A 292 -20.04 3.47 -19.21
C ASN A 292 -18.74 3.88 -19.94
N GLY A 293 -17.83 4.55 -19.24
CA GLY A 293 -16.55 5.01 -19.78
C GLY A 293 -16.59 6.23 -20.69
N LYS A 294 -17.76 6.85 -20.90
CA LYS A 294 -17.95 8.05 -21.72
C LYS A 294 -18.28 9.27 -20.88
N VAL A 295 -17.90 10.45 -21.36
CA VAL A 295 -18.21 11.72 -20.71
C VAL A 295 -19.66 12.10 -20.94
N THR A 296 -20.38 12.37 -19.87
CA THR A 296 -21.77 12.89 -19.90
C THR A 296 -21.86 14.34 -19.51
N TYR A 297 -20.87 14.86 -18.81
CA TYR A 297 -20.67 16.28 -18.53
C TYR A 297 -19.20 16.57 -18.19
N ALA A 298 -18.67 17.69 -18.63
CA ALA A 298 -17.36 18.22 -18.25
C ALA A 298 -17.42 19.76 -18.25
N GLY A 299 -17.29 20.37 -17.06
CA GLY A 299 -17.41 21.83 -16.96
C GLY A 299 -17.40 22.32 -15.51
N PRO A 300 -17.70 23.62 -15.30
CA PRO A 300 -17.91 24.19 -13.98
C PRO A 300 -19.03 23.45 -13.23
N LEU A 301 -18.90 23.29 -11.91
CA LEU A 301 -19.95 22.65 -11.11
C LEU A 301 -21.15 23.57 -10.91
N PHE A 302 -20.89 24.83 -10.61
CA PHE A 302 -21.90 25.86 -10.32
C PHE A 302 -21.76 27.07 -11.25
N GLY A 303 -22.78 27.94 -11.26
CA GLY A 303 -22.83 29.17 -12.04
C GLY A 303 -23.67 29.06 -13.31
N GLU A 304 -23.72 30.14 -14.13
CA GLU A 304 -24.57 30.24 -15.34
C GLU A 304 -24.25 29.16 -16.39
N GLU A 305 -23.02 28.66 -16.43
CA GLU A 305 -22.57 27.60 -17.31
C GLU A 305 -22.26 26.32 -16.51
N GLY A 306 -22.87 26.13 -15.34
CA GLY A 306 -22.67 24.99 -14.46
C GLY A 306 -23.46 23.75 -14.87
N ALA A 307 -23.22 22.67 -14.12
CA ALA A 307 -23.89 21.39 -14.33
C ALA A 307 -25.44 21.53 -14.22
N GLU A 308 -25.93 22.31 -13.28
CA GLU A 308 -27.38 22.53 -13.10
C GLU A 308 -28.04 23.07 -14.37
N THR A 309 -27.48 24.13 -14.95
CA THR A 309 -27.99 24.77 -16.19
C THR A 309 -27.93 23.81 -17.37
N TYR A 310 -26.88 22.97 -17.45
CA TYR A 310 -26.75 21.95 -18.49
C TYR A 310 -27.87 20.91 -18.40
N PHE A 311 -28.08 20.29 -17.22
CA PHE A 311 -29.13 19.29 -17.06
C PHE A 311 -30.54 19.89 -17.18
N TYR A 312 -30.73 21.13 -16.73
CA TYR A 312 -31.97 21.88 -16.96
C TYR A 312 -32.27 22.01 -18.46
N SER A 313 -31.26 22.32 -19.27
CA SER A 313 -31.44 22.44 -20.73
C SER A 313 -31.85 21.13 -21.41
N LEU A 314 -31.58 20.00 -20.78
CA LEU A 314 -31.97 18.66 -21.22
C LEU A 314 -33.36 18.24 -20.68
N GLY A 315 -34.02 19.07 -19.89
CA GLY A 315 -35.34 18.81 -19.34
C GLY A 315 -35.34 18.10 -17.98
N PHE A 316 -34.20 18.08 -17.29
CA PHE A 316 -34.06 17.54 -15.94
C PHE A 316 -33.98 18.66 -14.92
N TYR A 317 -34.91 18.67 -13.97
CA TYR A 317 -35.07 19.76 -13.01
C TYR A 317 -34.62 19.30 -11.63
N PHE A 318 -33.76 20.08 -11.00
CA PHE A 318 -33.29 19.88 -9.66
C PHE A 318 -34.20 20.55 -8.62
N ASP A 319 -34.64 19.81 -7.59
CA ASP A 319 -35.33 20.41 -6.45
C ASP A 319 -34.28 20.95 -5.46
N PRO A 320 -34.28 22.24 -5.13
CA PRO A 320 -33.32 22.82 -4.17
C PRO A 320 -33.31 22.19 -2.77
N ASN A 321 -34.35 21.44 -2.40
CA ASN A 321 -34.42 20.73 -1.13
C ASN A 321 -33.72 19.39 -1.16
N ASP A 322 -33.40 18.88 -2.35
CA ASP A 322 -32.68 17.61 -2.53
C ASP A 322 -31.16 17.81 -2.50
N ASN A 323 -30.43 16.70 -2.45
CA ASN A 323 -28.99 16.72 -2.61
C ASN A 323 -28.62 16.79 -4.11
N PHE A 324 -27.96 17.88 -4.51
CA PHE A 324 -27.57 18.09 -5.91
C PHE A 324 -26.68 16.97 -6.48
N ALA A 325 -25.77 16.40 -5.66
CA ALA A 325 -24.93 15.29 -6.09
C ALA A 325 -25.74 14.01 -6.37
N ASP A 326 -26.73 13.72 -5.52
CA ASP A 326 -27.61 12.56 -5.68
C ASP A 326 -28.52 12.73 -6.91
N PHE A 327 -29.05 13.95 -7.14
CA PHE A 327 -29.78 14.28 -8.36
C PHE A 327 -28.94 14.01 -9.61
N LEU A 328 -27.67 14.46 -9.64
CA LEU A 328 -26.77 14.23 -10.77
C LEU A 328 -26.52 12.74 -11.04
N ILE A 329 -26.31 11.95 -9.97
CA ILE A 329 -26.08 10.50 -10.10
C ILE A 329 -27.35 9.79 -10.57
N ALA A 330 -28.50 10.13 -10.02
CA ALA A 330 -29.80 9.55 -10.41
C ALA A 330 -30.11 9.86 -11.88
N THR A 331 -29.92 11.12 -12.29
CA THR A 331 -30.11 11.56 -13.68
C THR A 331 -29.16 10.86 -14.63
N ALA A 332 -27.86 10.77 -14.30
CA ALA A 332 -26.88 10.04 -15.12
C ALA A 332 -27.16 8.54 -15.19
N GLY A 333 -27.82 7.98 -14.18
CA GLY A 333 -28.26 6.58 -14.12
C GLY A 333 -29.44 6.27 -15.06
N ASP A 334 -30.19 7.28 -15.49
CA ASP A 334 -31.33 7.10 -16.39
C ASP A 334 -30.87 6.60 -17.78
N ASP A 335 -31.32 5.41 -18.16
CA ASP A 335 -31.01 4.80 -19.45
C ASP A 335 -31.92 5.27 -20.60
N SER A 336 -32.94 6.07 -20.31
CA SER A 336 -33.84 6.63 -21.32
C SER A 336 -33.15 7.69 -22.19
N THR A 337 -32.07 8.30 -21.71
CA THR A 337 -31.33 9.38 -22.37
C THR A 337 -29.87 9.01 -22.59
N ASP A 338 -29.38 9.13 -23.83
CA ASP A 338 -27.96 9.00 -24.16
C ASP A 338 -27.23 10.31 -23.83
N PHE A 339 -26.91 10.51 -22.55
CA PHE A 339 -26.22 11.72 -22.09
C PHE A 339 -24.85 11.92 -22.75
N ALA A 340 -24.16 10.87 -23.18
CA ALA A 340 -22.89 11.03 -23.87
C ALA A 340 -23.07 11.66 -25.26
N ARG A 341 -24.14 11.30 -25.96
CA ARG A 341 -24.50 11.91 -27.23
C ARG A 341 -24.96 13.36 -27.04
N GLU A 342 -25.82 13.62 -26.06
CA GLU A 342 -26.29 14.98 -25.75
C GLU A 342 -25.13 15.90 -25.36
N PHE A 343 -24.18 15.41 -24.52
CA PHE A 343 -22.99 16.17 -24.19
C PHE A 343 -22.15 16.48 -25.43
N THR A 344 -21.93 15.51 -26.33
CA THR A 344 -21.14 15.71 -27.55
C THR A 344 -21.74 16.77 -28.47
N ALA A 345 -23.07 16.93 -28.50
CA ALA A 345 -23.77 17.97 -29.27
C ALA A 345 -23.81 19.34 -28.56
N SER A 346 -23.44 19.41 -27.29
CA SER A 346 -23.60 20.59 -26.45
C SER A 346 -22.52 21.66 -26.63
N PHE A 347 -22.82 22.90 -26.22
CA PHE A 347 -21.85 23.99 -26.08
C PHE A 347 -20.72 23.63 -25.10
N HIS A 348 -21.05 22.92 -24.01
CA HIS A 348 -20.07 22.49 -22.99
C HIS A 348 -19.01 21.57 -23.56
N HIS A 349 -19.35 20.66 -24.46
CA HIS A 349 -18.39 19.82 -25.15
C HIS A 349 -17.43 20.64 -26.02
N LYS A 350 -17.96 21.56 -26.82
CA LYS A 350 -17.12 22.43 -27.66
C LYS A 350 -16.13 23.24 -26.83
N ARG A 351 -16.59 23.86 -25.77
CA ARG A 351 -15.77 24.63 -24.83
C ARG A 351 -14.71 23.77 -24.19
N ASN A 352 -15.07 22.60 -23.67
CA ASN A 352 -14.13 21.67 -23.06
C ASN A 352 -13.04 21.22 -24.06
N ARG A 353 -13.41 20.94 -25.32
CA ARG A 353 -12.42 20.62 -26.37
C ARG A 353 -11.50 21.78 -26.69
N ASP A 354 -11.98 22.99 -26.71
CA ASP A 354 -11.15 24.18 -26.96
C ASP A 354 -10.18 24.44 -25.80
N GLU A 355 -10.61 24.25 -24.54
CA GLU A 355 -9.75 24.27 -23.37
C GLU A 355 -8.66 23.18 -23.46
N VAL A 356 -9.02 21.93 -23.79
CA VAL A 356 -8.06 20.81 -23.98
C VAL A 356 -7.05 21.17 -25.06
N ARG A 357 -7.49 21.65 -26.21
CA ARG A 357 -6.60 22.04 -27.31
C ARG A 357 -5.60 23.13 -26.93
N LYS A 358 -6.02 24.09 -26.10
CA LYS A 358 -5.14 25.17 -25.62
C LYS A 358 -3.93 24.60 -24.86
N TYR A 359 -4.17 23.73 -23.86
CA TYR A 359 -3.09 23.11 -23.08
C TYR A 359 -2.21 22.16 -23.91
N VAL A 360 -2.81 21.41 -24.83
CA VAL A 360 -2.05 20.48 -25.69
C VAL A 360 -1.17 21.25 -26.68
N ARG A 361 -1.64 22.37 -27.23
CA ARG A 361 -0.81 23.23 -28.09
C ARG A 361 0.43 23.76 -27.36
N GLU A 362 0.29 24.14 -26.11
CA GLU A 362 1.44 24.59 -25.31
C GLU A 362 2.54 23.53 -25.21
N VAL A 363 2.15 22.26 -25.04
CA VAL A 363 3.12 21.12 -25.05
C VAL A 363 3.78 20.98 -26.42
N VAL A 364 3.01 21.11 -27.51
CA VAL A 364 3.55 21.00 -28.87
C VAL A 364 4.51 22.14 -29.15
N ASN A 365 4.13 23.39 -28.85
CA ASN A 365 4.96 24.56 -29.07
C ASN A 365 6.29 24.48 -28.32
N ARG A 366 6.31 24.00 -27.07
CA ARG A 366 7.54 23.79 -26.30
C ARG A 366 8.47 22.76 -26.96
N ARG A 367 7.91 21.67 -27.47
CA ARG A 367 8.68 20.64 -28.20
C ARG A 367 9.26 21.16 -29.51
N GLU A 368 8.48 21.93 -30.27
CA GLU A 368 8.92 22.54 -31.52
C GLU A 368 10.01 23.60 -31.28
N ALA A 369 9.98 24.29 -30.14
CA ALA A 369 11.03 25.18 -29.70
C ALA A 369 12.32 24.47 -29.23
N GLY A 370 12.36 23.12 -29.30
CA GLY A 370 13.54 22.33 -28.91
C GLY A 370 13.68 22.15 -27.38
N ASP A 371 12.73 22.62 -26.59
CA ASP A 371 12.73 22.42 -25.13
C ASP A 371 12.26 21.00 -24.78
N THR A 372 13.23 20.08 -24.81
CA THR A 372 13.00 18.67 -24.42
C THR A 372 13.28 18.40 -22.94
N ARG A 373 13.79 19.39 -22.19
CA ARG A 373 14.04 19.25 -20.76
C ARG A 373 12.72 19.23 -19.99
N SER A 374 12.49 18.15 -19.25
CA SER A 374 11.38 18.09 -18.32
C SER A 374 11.69 18.96 -17.08
N LEU A 375 10.94 20.03 -16.91
CA LEU A 375 11.01 20.87 -15.71
C LEU A 375 10.53 20.11 -14.48
N LEU A 376 9.63 19.14 -14.66
CA LEU A 376 9.14 18.29 -13.59
C LEU A 376 10.22 17.35 -13.08
N LEU A 377 11.03 16.77 -13.98
CA LEU A 377 12.11 15.86 -13.62
C LEU A 377 13.35 16.60 -13.09
N ALA A 378 13.59 17.85 -13.52
CA ALA A 378 14.72 18.63 -13.03
C ALA A 378 14.67 18.85 -11.51
N ASN A 379 13.47 18.92 -10.94
CA ASN A 379 13.21 19.11 -9.52
C ASN A 379 12.78 17.81 -8.81
N ALA A 380 13.08 16.63 -9.40
CA ALA A 380 12.71 15.36 -8.81
C ALA A 380 13.42 15.15 -7.47
N PRO A 381 12.71 14.82 -6.39
CA PRO A 381 13.33 14.46 -5.13
C PRO A 381 14.23 13.24 -5.33
N LYS A 382 15.45 13.29 -4.80
CA LYS A 382 16.36 12.15 -4.87
C LYS A 382 15.84 11.01 -4.00
N PRO A 383 15.82 9.76 -4.49
CA PRO A 383 15.41 8.64 -3.68
C PRO A 383 16.35 8.48 -2.47
N VAL A 384 15.79 8.05 -1.36
CA VAL A 384 16.55 7.77 -0.13
C VAL A 384 17.56 6.65 -0.39
N GLY A 385 18.78 6.81 0.09
CA GLY A 385 19.82 5.80 -0.05
C GLY A 385 19.45 4.50 0.69
N PHE A 386 19.95 3.35 0.19
CA PHE A 386 19.66 2.01 0.73
C PHE A 386 19.82 1.92 2.25
N ALA A 387 20.97 2.32 2.80
CA ALA A 387 21.25 2.24 4.23
C ALA A 387 20.32 3.14 5.07
N SER A 388 19.99 4.33 4.56
CA SER A 388 19.06 5.24 5.22
C SER A 388 17.64 4.67 5.23
N ALA A 389 17.20 4.06 4.13
CA ALA A 389 15.91 3.38 4.06
C ALA A 389 15.81 2.23 5.08
N VAL A 390 16.80 1.34 5.13
CA VAL A 390 16.85 0.24 6.10
C VAL A 390 16.81 0.78 7.54
N ARG A 391 17.61 1.82 7.84
CA ARG A 391 17.64 2.45 9.17
C ARG A 391 16.28 3.02 9.56
N THR A 392 15.59 3.71 8.64
CA THR A 392 14.26 4.29 8.89
C THR A 392 13.22 3.19 9.12
N LEU A 393 13.23 2.13 8.33
CA LEU A 393 12.36 0.96 8.51
C LEU A 393 12.57 0.31 9.88
N LEU A 394 13.82 0.07 10.29
CA LEU A 394 14.15 -0.48 11.61
C LEU A 394 13.72 0.47 12.74
N LYS A 395 13.98 1.78 12.60
CA LYS A 395 13.64 2.77 13.61
C LYS A 395 12.15 2.82 13.93
N TYR A 396 11.30 2.82 12.92
CA TYR A 396 9.86 3.00 13.11
C TYR A 396 9.10 1.68 13.22
N ARG A 397 9.33 0.72 12.31
CA ARG A 397 8.58 -0.53 12.29
C ARG A 397 9.06 -1.51 13.35
N THR A 398 10.34 -1.88 13.33
CA THR A 398 10.89 -2.87 14.27
C THR A 398 10.79 -2.41 15.72
N SER A 399 11.14 -1.14 16.00
CA SER A 399 11.04 -0.60 17.37
C SER A 399 9.62 -0.68 17.94
N ARG A 400 8.58 -0.53 17.10
CA ARG A 400 7.19 -0.64 17.52
C ARG A 400 6.70 -2.09 17.54
N ASN A 401 7.05 -2.87 16.53
CA ASN A 401 6.70 -4.29 16.48
C ASN A 401 7.21 -5.03 17.72
N TYR A 402 8.41 -4.70 18.20
CA TYR A 402 8.97 -5.33 19.41
C TYR A 402 8.34 -4.88 20.73
N ARG A 403 7.57 -3.81 20.74
CA ARG A 403 6.74 -3.40 21.88
C ARG A 403 5.34 -4.03 21.84
N ASP A 404 4.97 -4.62 20.74
CA ASP A 404 3.70 -5.32 20.60
C ASP A 404 3.85 -6.77 21.09
N ALA A 405 3.16 -7.08 22.20
CA ALA A 405 3.19 -8.41 22.81
C ALA A 405 2.62 -9.50 21.86
N GLN A 406 1.69 -9.16 20.96
CA GLN A 406 1.17 -10.11 19.97
C GLN A 406 2.22 -10.44 18.91
N PHE A 407 2.97 -9.43 18.45
CA PHE A 407 4.03 -9.61 17.47
C PHE A 407 5.16 -10.50 18.03
N VAL A 408 5.65 -10.18 19.22
CA VAL A 408 6.74 -10.91 19.88
C VAL A 408 6.24 -12.29 20.33
N GLY A 409 5.05 -12.36 20.92
CA GLY A 409 4.44 -13.59 21.41
C GLY A 409 4.28 -14.65 20.32
N ALA A 410 3.76 -14.27 19.15
CA ALA A 410 3.61 -15.19 18.02
C ALA A 410 4.95 -15.80 17.53
N ARG A 411 6.07 -15.09 17.74
CA ARG A 411 7.41 -15.51 17.33
C ARG A 411 8.18 -16.28 18.42
N CYS A 412 7.81 -16.10 19.68
CA CYS A 412 8.56 -16.66 20.82
C CYS A 412 7.86 -17.83 21.49
N ALA A 413 6.54 -17.72 21.72
CA ALA A 413 5.79 -18.65 22.59
C ALA A 413 5.88 -20.10 22.10
N GLY A 414 5.66 -20.34 20.81
CA GLY A 414 5.73 -21.68 20.24
C GLY A 414 7.06 -22.38 20.49
N HIS A 415 8.16 -21.67 20.28
CA HIS A 415 9.53 -22.20 20.46
C HIS A 415 9.82 -22.50 21.93
N LEU A 416 9.49 -21.59 22.84
CA LEU A 416 9.77 -21.74 24.27
C LEU A 416 8.90 -22.80 24.93
N ILE A 417 7.60 -22.84 24.62
CA ILE A 417 6.68 -23.86 25.12
C ILE A 417 7.15 -25.26 24.67
N PHE A 418 7.47 -25.39 23.38
CA PHE A 418 7.94 -26.68 22.86
C PHE A 418 9.27 -27.08 23.47
N ALA A 419 10.24 -26.18 23.60
CA ALA A 419 11.50 -26.46 24.25
C ALA A 419 11.31 -26.94 25.70
N ALA A 420 10.38 -26.32 26.43
CA ALA A 420 10.02 -26.73 27.80
C ALA A 420 9.39 -28.14 27.83
N VAL A 421 8.43 -28.43 26.93
CA VAL A 421 7.82 -29.76 26.83
C VAL A 421 8.87 -30.81 26.50
N MET A 422 9.70 -30.59 25.48
CA MET A 422 10.75 -31.50 25.08
C MET A 422 11.79 -31.72 26.21
N ALA A 423 12.13 -30.65 26.94
CA ALA A 423 13.03 -30.72 28.08
C ALA A 423 12.50 -31.64 29.19
N THR A 424 11.21 -31.65 29.46
CA THR A 424 10.60 -32.55 30.45
C THR A 424 10.54 -34.00 29.97
N MET A 425 10.21 -34.23 28.69
CA MET A 425 10.07 -35.58 28.12
C MET A 425 11.41 -36.30 27.97
N TYR A 426 12.45 -35.56 27.60
CA TYR A 426 13.77 -36.16 27.28
C TYR A 426 14.86 -35.83 28.34
N ALA A 427 14.44 -35.48 29.55
CA ALA A 427 15.36 -35.16 30.64
C ALA A 427 16.40 -36.24 30.87
N GLY A 428 17.68 -35.89 30.73
CA GLY A 428 18.82 -36.77 30.98
C GLY A 428 19.08 -37.89 29.96
N GLN A 429 18.24 -38.03 28.92
CA GLN A 429 18.34 -39.11 27.92
C GLN A 429 19.71 -39.12 27.20
N GLY A 430 20.31 -37.95 26.94
CA GLY A 430 21.63 -37.84 26.30
C GLY A 430 22.79 -38.36 27.14
N LYS A 431 22.56 -38.58 28.45
CA LYS A 431 23.57 -39.17 29.37
C LYS A 431 23.49 -40.70 29.41
N VAL A 432 22.36 -41.28 29.04
CA VAL A 432 22.10 -42.72 29.08
C VAL A 432 22.64 -43.38 27.81
N MET A 433 23.40 -44.46 27.98
CA MET A 433 24.08 -45.15 26.86
C MET A 433 23.28 -46.36 26.34
N SER A 434 22.04 -46.54 26.73
CA SER A 434 21.19 -47.56 26.13
C SER A 434 20.81 -47.20 24.70
N LEU A 435 20.58 -48.19 23.87
CA LEU A 435 20.15 -48.01 22.48
C LEU A 435 18.87 -47.19 22.38
N ASP A 436 17.85 -47.54 23.17
CA ASP A 436 16.57 -46.84 23.19
C ASP A 436 16.71 -45.36 23.55
N ALA A 437 17.59 -45.04 24.52
CA ALA A 437 17.86 -43.65 24.90
C ALA A 437 18.50 -42.86 23.75
N GLN A 438 19.41 -43.46 23.01
CA GLN A 438 20.10 -42.80 21.89
C GLN A 438 19.19 -42.65 20.64
N ILE A 439 18.28 -43.59 20.41
CA ILE A 439 17.20 -43.42 19.41
C ILE A 439 16.26 -42.27 19.82
N ASN A 440 15.89 -42.20 21.10
CA ASN A 440 15.07 -41.11 21.62
C ASN A 440 15.76 -39.75 21.45
N VAL A 441 17.07 -39.66 21.69
CA VAL A 441 17.86 -38.44 21.43
C VAL A 441 17.85 -38.07 19.94
N SER A 442 18.04 -39.06 19.05
CA SER A 442 17.96 -38.83 17.59
C SER A 442 16.60 -38.24 17.17
N ASN A 443 15.50 -38.84 17.66
CA ASN A 443 14.13 -38.38 17.39
C ASN A 443 13.86 -37.01 17.99
N MET A 444 14.37 -36.74 19.21
CA MET A 444 14.31 -35.43 19.84
C MET A 444 15.03 -34.37 19.00
N LEU A 445 16.26 -34.62 18.55
CA LEU A 445 17.01 -33.70 17.69
C LEU A 445 16.29 -33.46 16.36
N PHE A 446 15.65 -34.50 15.81
CA PHE A 446 14.82 -34.34 14.62
C PHE A 446 13.64 -33.40 14.85
N MET A 447 12.86 -33.66 15.89
CA MET A 447 11.70 -32.79 16.22
C MET A 447 12.13 -31.35 16.55
N ASN A 448 13.30 -31.16 17.17
CA ASN A 448 13.89 -29.88 17.45
C ASN A 448 14.22 -29.06 16.18
N ASN A 449 14.47 -29.72 15.04
CA ASN A 449 14.67 -29.08 13.75
C ASN A 449 13.35 -28.85 12.98
N VAL A 450 12.35 -29.70 13.18
CA VAL A 450 11.07 -29.62 12.51
C VAL A 450 10.24 -28.43 13.02
N LEU A 451 10.20 -28.22 14.34
CA LEU A 451 9.36 -27.19 14.95
C LEU A 451 9.60 -25.79 14.42
N PRO A 452 10.84 -25.29 14.29
CA PRO A 452 11.09 -23.94 13.79
C PRO A 452 10.49 -23.68 12.39
N ALA A 453 10.46 -24.70 11.54
CA ALA A 453 9.83 -24.63 10.23
C ALA A 453 8.30 -24.46 10.32
N PHE A 454 7.65 -25.18 11.26
CA PHE A 454 6.20 -25.06 11.48
C PHE A 454 5.82 -23.75 12.19
N ALA A 455 6.65 -23.29 13.15
CA ALA A 455 6.39 -22.07 13.91
C ALA A 455 6.27 -20.82 13.01
N ALA A 456 6.94 -20.82 11.86
CA ALA A 456 6.83 -19.75 10.86
C ALA A 456 5.41 -19.56 10.31
N SER A 457 4.53 -20.55 10.40
CA SER A 457 3.11 -20.42 10.02
C SER A 457 2.36 -19.40 10.89
N GLY A 458 2.77 -19.25 12.15
CA GLY A 458 2.08 -18.37 13.10
C GLY A 458 2.16 -16.88 12.76
N TYR A 459 3.12 -16.44 11.96
CA TYR A 459 3.25 -15.03 11.56
C TYR A 459 3.00 -14.75 10.08
N LEU A 460 2.58 -15.76 9.29
CA LEU A 460 2.13 -15.59 7.90
C LEU A 460 1.05 -14.49 7.74
N PRO A 461 0.01 -14.42 8.61
CA PRO A 461 -1.00 -13.37 8.49
C PRO A 461 -0.41 -11.97 8.59
N SER A 462 0.56 -11.74 9.50
CA SER A 462 1.18 -10.43 9.66
C SER A 462 1.95 -9.98 8.41
N ILE A 463 2.64 -10.91 7.73
CA ILE A 463 3.36 -10.62 6.47
C ILE A 463 2.36 -10.24 5.36
N LEU A 464 1.26 -10.97 5.23
CA LEU A 464 0.25 -10.72 4.21
C LEU A 464 -0.49 -9.40 4.44
N MET A 465 -0.78 -9.04 5.69
CA MET A 465 -1.40 -7.76 6.04
C MET A 465 -0.51 -6.55 5.73
N GLU A 466 0.82 -6.70 5.80
CA GLU A 466 1.77 -5.64 5.43
C GLU A 466 1.91 -5.47 3.90
N ARG A 467 1.52 -6.45 3.09
CA ARG A 467 1.73 -6.47 1.63
C ARG A 467 1.10 -5.28 0.88
N PRO A 468 -0.14 -4.83 1.17
CA PRO A 468 -0.71 -3.65 0.51
C PRO A 468 0.12 -2.38 0.74
N LEU A 469 0.60 -2.20 1.97
CA LEU A 469 1.46 -1.07 2.32
C LEU A 469 2.81 -1.14 1.60
N LEU A 470 3.42 -2.33 1.52
CA LEU A 470 4.65 -2.55 0.77
C LEU A 470 4.48 -2.15 -0.71
N TYR A 471 3.40 -2.58 -1.36
CA TYR A 471 3.15 -2.23 -2.76
C TYR A 471 2.99 -0.71 -2.95
N ARG A 472 2.24 -0.06 -2.07
CA ARG A 472 2.09 1.40 -2.07
C ARG A 472 3.43 2.11 -1.94
N GLU A 473 4.27 1.74 -0.97
CA GLU A 473 5.57 2.38 -0.72
C GLU A 473 6.57 2.13 -1.87
N LEU A 474 6.52 0.97 -2.51
CA LEU A 474 7.32 0.68 -3.72
C LEU A 474 6.83 1.49 -4.93
N ASP A 475 5.52 1.62 -5.11
CA ASP A 475 4.94 2.41 -6.20
C ASP A 475 5.21 3.91 -6.02
N ASP A 476 5.16 4.40 -4.79
CA ASP A 476 5.56 5.77 -4.43
C ASP A 476 7.08 5.99 -4.53
N GLY A 477 7.88 4.91 -4.66
CA GLY A 477 9.35 5.00 -4.79
C GLY A 477 10.06 5.35 -3.49
N CYS A 478 9.48 5.01 -2.32
CA CYS A 478 10.04 5.32 -1.01
C CYS A 478 11.41 4.64 -0.78
N TYR A 479 11.59 3.42 -1.29
CA TYR A 479 12.83 2.64 -1.19
C TYR A 479 12.88 1.52 -2.23
N PRO A 480 14.07 0.95 -2.54
CA PRO A 480 14.18 -0.24 -3.38
C PRO A 480 13.73 -1.49 -2.62
N LEU A 481 13.15 -2.48 -3.31
CA LEU A 481 12.70 -3.76 -2.72
C LEU A 481 13.78 -4.44 -1.87
N LEU A 482 15.04 -4.37 -2.31
CA LEU A 482 16.18 -4.93 -1.55
C LEU A 482 16.32 -4.32 -0.15
N ALA A 483 15.99 -3.04 0.04
CA ALA A 483 16.03 -2.41 1.37
C ALA A 483 14.93 -2.97 2.29
N TYR A 484 13.75 -3.25 1.75
CA TYR A 484 12.68 -3.92 2.50
C TYR A 484 13.09 -5.34 2.91
N ILE A 485 13.69 -6.11 1.99
CA ILE A 485 14.14 -7.47 2.27
C ILE A 485 15.24 -7.46 3.34
N ALA A 486 16.25 -6.58 3.21
CA ALA A 486 17.32 -6.45 4.19
C ALA A 486 16.77 -6.07 5.58
N TYR A 487 15.83 -5.13 5.65
CA TYR A 487 15.15 -4.78 6.88
C TYR A 487 14.45 -5.97 7.51
N LYS A 488 13.70 -6.77 6.73
CA LYS A 488 12.97 -7.94 7.23
C LYS A 488 13.91 -9.04 7.72
N ILE A 489 15.02 -9.29 7.02
CA ILE A 489 16.04 -10.22 7.48
C ILE A 489 16.59 -9.80 8.86
N ILE A 490 16.92 -8.52 9.04
CA ILE A 490 17.44 -8.00 10.31
C ILE A 490 16.37 -8.11 11.40
N GLU A 491 15.12 -7.70 11.12
CA GLU A 491 14.01 -7.75 12.08
C GLU A 491 13.78 -9.19 12.58
N GLU A 492 13.65 -10.16 11.68
CA GLU A 492 13.40 -11.55 12.07
C GLU A 492 14.63 -12.20 12.73
N ALA A 493 15.84 -11.89 12.27
CA ALA A 493 17.06 -12.43 12.83
C ALA A 493 17.29 -12.00 14.28
N LEU A 494 16.93 -10.78 14.66
CA LEU A 494 17.12 -10.28 16.04
C LEU A 494 16.26 -11.05 17.05
N VAL A 495 14.98 -11.31 16.73
CA VAL A 495 14.11 -12.13 17.60
C VAL A 495 14.57 -13.58 17.60
N ALA A 496 14.84 -14.13 16.41
CA ALA A 496 15.26 -15.52 16.24
C ALA A 496 16.55 -15.84 17.01
N LEU A 497 17.51 -14.92 17.03
CA LEU A 497 18.77 -15.06 17.75
C LEU A 497 18.55 -15.31 19.25
N ILE A 498 17.69 -14.49 19.87
CA ILE A 498 17.42 -14.60 21.31
C ILE A 498 16.60 -15.85 21.61
N VAL A 499 15.54 -16.08 20.85
CA VAL A 499 14.61 -17.20 21.09
C VAL A 499 15.29 -18.54 20.85
N SER A 500 16.07 -18.67 19.78
CA SER A 500 16.82 -19.90 19.50
C SER A 500 17.86 -20.19 20.55
N LEU A 501 18.56 -19.16 21.06
CA LEU A 501 19.55 -19.31 22.11
C LEU A 501 18.93 -19.86 23.40
N VAL A 502 17.79 -19.28 23.82
CA VAL A 502 17.08 -19.70 25.03
C VAL A 502 16.48 -21.09 24.86
N ALA A 503 15.81 -21.37 23.74
CA ALA A 503 15.22 -22.70 23.46
C ALA A 503 16.29 -23.80 23.43
N THR A 504 17.41 -23.55 22.75
CA THR A 504 18.52 -24.48 22.71
C THR A 504 19.14 -24.67 24.09
N ALA A 505 19.32 -23.60 24.88
CA ALA A 505 19.88 -23.71 26.22
C ALA A 505 19.01 -24.58 27.16
N ILE A 506 17.68 -24.40 27.07
CA ILE A 506 16.72 -25.22 27.83
C ILE A 506 16.88 -26.71 27.45
N LEU A 507 16.81 -27.04 26.16
CA LEU A 507 16.81 -28.41 25.69
C LEU A 507 18.17 -29.08 25.86
N TYR A 508 19.28 -28.40 25.53
CA TYR A 508 20.64 -28.90 25.61
C TYR A 508 20.99 -29.33 27.05
N ASN A 509 20.68 -28.49 28.02
CA ASN A 509 20.97 -28.79 29.42
C ASN A 509 20.03 -29.86 29.98
N ALA A 510 18.73 -29.78 29.71
CA ALA A 510 17.76 -30.75 30.23
C ALA A 510 17.97 -32.16 29.68
N ALA A 511 18.17 -32.29 28.38
CA ALA A 511 18.43 -33.58 27.74
C ALA A 511 19.83 -34.11 28.05
N GLY A 512 20.78 -33.25 28.46
CA GLY A 512 22.16 -33.65 28.74
C GLY A 512 22.94 -33.97 27.46
N LEU A 513 22.78 -33.15 26.43
CA LEU A 513 23.51 -33.33 25.17
C LEU A 513 25.02 -33.14 25.36
N ARG A 514 25.84 -33.84 24.57
CA ARG A 514 27.32 -33.93 24.74
C ARG A 514 28.11 -33.21 23.66
N GLY A 515 27.49 -32.65 22.68
CA GLY A 515 28.12 -31.94 21.58
C GLY A 515 28.64 -30.56 21.96
N ASN A 516 28.90 -29.75 20.93
CA ASN A 516 29.17 -28.33 21.07
C ASN A 516 27.84 -27.56 21.05
N PHE A 517 27.53 -26.86 22.14
CA PHE A 517 26.31 -26.06 22.28
C PHE A 517 26.08 -25.12 21.10
N PHE A 518 27.12 -24.45 20.62
CA PHE A 518 26.98 -23.48 19.51
C PHE A 518 26.62 -24.14 18.18
N VAL A 519 26.96 -25.39 17.96
CA VAL A 519 26.52 -26.15 16.77
C VAL A 519 25.03 -26.41 16.83
N ASP A 520 24.50 -26.83 17.98
CA ASP A 520 23.08 -27.08 18.16
C ASP A 520 22.27 -25.79 18.06
N TRP A 521 22.80 -24.71 18.62
CA TRP A 521 22.19 -23.39 18.49
C TRP A 521 22.20 -22.89 17.04
N LEU A 522 23.31 -22.96 16.31
CA LEU A 522 23.39 -22.56 14.92
C LEU A 522 22.46 -23.38 14.02
N ALA A 523 22.34 -24.69 14.28
CA ALA A 523 21.38 -25.52 13.54
C ALA A 523 19.96 -25.04 13.79
N TYR A 524 19.53 -24.86 15.05
CA TYR A 524 18.20 -24.38 15.40
C TYR A 524 17.90 -23.00 14.84
N PHE A 525 18.85 -22.05 14.98
CA PHE A 525 18.73 -20.70 14.40
C PHE A 525 18.60 -20.75 12.88
N GLY A 526 19.41 -21.58 12.20
CA GLY A 526 19.32 -21.78 10.76
C GLY A 526 17.98 -22.34 10.32
N MET A 527 17.40 -23.29 11.07
CA MET A 527 16.05 -23.83 10.80
C MET A 527 14.99 -22.73 10.88
N GLN A 528 15.06 -21.88 11.89
CA GLN A 528 14.13 -20.76 12.08
C GLN A 528 14.23 -19.76 10.93
N GLN A 529 15.45 -19.45 10.47
CA GLN A 529 15.67 -18.57 9.33
C GLN A 529 15.15 -19.17 8.01
N CYS A 530 15.37 -20.48 7.77
CA CYS A 530 14.82 -21.18 6.61
C CYS A 530 13.29 -21.18 6.61
N GLY A 531 12.67 -21.50 7.75
CA GLY A 531 11.21 -21.47 7.91
C GLY A 531 10.64 -20.09 7.59
N GLY A 532 11.29 -19.03 8.10
CA GLY A 532 10.94 -17.63 7.78
C GLY A 532 11.04 -17.33 6.29
N ALA A 533 12.13 -17.70 5.62
CA ALA A 533 12.32 -17.48 4.19
C ALA A 533 11.22 -18.15 3.33
N VAL A 534 10.84 -19.39 3.68
CA VAL A 534 9.75 -20.12 3.02
C VAL A 534 8.39 -19.46 3.32
N ALA A 535 8.17 -18.95 4.54
CA ALA A 535 6.96 -18.21 4.86
C ALA A 535 6.83 -16.92 4.01
N TYR A 536 7.93 -16.17 3.82
CA TYR A 536 7.95 -15.02 2.90
C TYR A 536 7.67 -15.41 1.45
N LEU A 537 8.19 -16.56 1.00
CA LEU A 537 7.87 -17.10 -0.34
C LEU A 537 6.38 -17.42 -0.45
N CYS A 538 5.82 -18.14 0.51
CA CYS A 538 4.39 -18.47 0.54
C CYS A 538 3.53 -17.19 0.54
N ALA A 539 3.90 -16.19 1.34
CA ALA A 539 3.23 -14.90 1.37
C ALA A 539 3.35 -14.12 0.04
N ALA A 540 4.45 -14.28 -0.71
CA ALA A 540 4.62 -13.64 -2.01
C ALA A 540 3.75 -14.29 -3.09
N VAL A 541 3.58 -15.62 -3.05
CA VAL A 541 2.87 -16.39 -4.08
C VAL A 541 1.37 -16.50 -3.80
N ALA A 542 0.98 -16.66 -2.53
CA ALA A 542 -0.41 -16.84 -2.14
C ALA A 542 -1.24 -15.57 -2.36
N ARG A 543 -2.49 -15.74 -2.81
CA ARG A 543 -3.43 -14.65 -3.03
C ARG A 543 -3.89 -14.03 -1.71
N ASP A 544 -4.20 -14.84 -0.74
CA ASP A 544 -4.77 -14.50 0.56
C ASP A 544 -4.15 -15.35 1.69
N VAL A 545 -4.56 -15.08 2.93
CA VAL A 545 -4.05 -15.75 4.13
C VAL A 545 -4.40 -17.23 4.14
N ASP A 546 -5.59 -17.58 3.66
CA ASP A 546 -6.07 -18.98 3.67
C ASP A 546 -5.25 -19.84 2.71
N ALA A 547 -4.96 -19.32 1.51
CA ALA A 547 -4.08 -20.00 0.54
C ALA A 547 -2.66 -20.17 1.09
N ALA A 548 -2.11 -19.17 1.77
CA ALA A 548 -0.78 -19.25 2.36
C ALA A 548 -0.71 -20.29 3.48
N ASN A 549 -1.74 -20.31 4.34
CA ASN A 549 -1.87 -21.30 5.42
C ASN A 549 -2.12 -22.72 4.91
N ALA A 550 -2.62 -22.91 3.71
CA ALA A 550 -2.73 -24.23 3.08
C ALA A 550 -1.39 -24.71 2.50
N ILE A 551 -0.59 -23.83 1.89
CA ILE A 551 0.65 -24.20 1.19
C ILE A 551 1.80 -24.53 2.16
N LEU A 552 2.04 -23.69 3.18
CA LEU A 552 3.19 -23.82 4.06
C LEU A 552 3.20 -25.11 4.89
N PRO A 553 2.10 -25.57 5.52
CA PRO A 553 2.08 -26.84 6.23
C PRO A 553 2.34 -28.04 5.33
N VAL A 554 1.82 -28.05 4.09
CA VAL A 554 2.09 -29.13 3.13
C VAL A 554 3.59 -29.23 2.83
N TYR A 555 4.24 -28.09 2.57
CA TYR A 555 5.70 -28.09 2.39
C TYR A 555 6.44 -28.60 3.63
N ASN A 556 6.02 -28.20 4.83
CA ASN A 556 6.63 -28.64 6.08
C ASN A 556 6.44 -30.16 6.33
N VAL A 557 5.28 -30.72 5.98
CA VAL A 557 5.05 -32.19 6.04
C VAL A 557 6.01 -32.93 5.11
N LEU A 558 6.25 -32.41 3.91
CA LEU A 558 7.24 -32.99 3.00
C LEU A 558 8.67 -32.93 3.56
N GLN A 559 9.01 -31.88 4.32
CA GLN A 559 10.29 -31.83 5.06
C GLN A 559 10.43 -33.00 6.05
N VAL A 560 9.34 -33.31 6.78
CA VAL A 560 9.31 -34.39 7.76
C VAL A 560 9.43 -35.75 7.09
N LEU A 561 8.69 -36.00 6.03
CA LEU A 561 8.65 -37.29 5.33
C LEU A 561 10.00 -37.68 4.72
N PHE A 562 10.68 -36.71 4.07
CA PHE A 562 11.88 -36.98 3.28
C PHE A 562 13.21 -36.58 3.99
N ALA A 563 13.16 -36.26 5.28
CA ALA A 563 14.37 -35.89 6.04
C ALA A 563 15.35 -37.05 6.30
N GLY A 564 14.87 -38.29 6.25
CA GLY A 564 15.66 -39.49 6.47
C GLY A 564 15.43 -40.19 7.80
N VAL A 565 14.45 -39.71 8.62
CA VAL A 565 14.07 -40.36 9.89
C VAL A 565 12.91 -41.33 9.69
N LEU A 566 11.85 -40.88 8.99
CA LEU A 566 10.64 -41.66 8.74
C LEU A 566 10.78 -42.60 7.54
N LEU A 567 11.50 -42.18 6.51
CA LEU A 567 11.80 -42.94 5.31
C LEU A 567 13.30 -42.91 5.09
N ASN A 568 13.90 -44.09 5.00
CA ASN A 568 15.33 -44.18 4.64
C ASN A 568 15.51 -43.60 3.22
N ILE A 569 16.52 -42.76 3.06
CA ILE A 569 16.76 -42.08 1.78
C ILE A 569 17.08 -43.06 0.65
N ASN A 570 17.69 -44.18 0.96
CA ASN A 570 18.01 -45.23 0.00
C ASN A 570 16.75 -45.91 -0.57
N ASP A 571 15.63 -45.84 0.17
CA ASP A 571 14.32 -46.41 -0.22
C ASP A 571 13.43 -45.40 -0.96
N VAL A 572 13.89 -44.15 -1.12
CA VAL A 572 13.14 -43.13 -1.84
C VAL A 572 13.02 -43.49 -3.32
N PRO A 573 11.80 -43.58 -3.88
CA PRO A 573 11.60 -43.87 -5.31
C PRO A 573 12.37 -42.91 -6.20
N ARG A 574 12.92 -43.40 -7.31
CA ARG A 574 13.76 -42.62 -8.25
C ARG A 574 13.14 -41.31 -8.69
N ALA A 575 11.82 -41.27 -8.82
CA ALA A 575 11.10 -40.04 -9.19
C ALA A 575 11.22 -38.89 -8.16
N TRP A 576 11.57 -39.23 -6.90
CA TRP A 576 11.65 -38.26 -5.81
C TRP A 576 13.09 -38.01 -5.31
N THR A 577 14.11 -38.67 -5.87
CA THR A 577 15.52 -38.53 -5.40
C THR A 577 16.08 -37.11 -5.50
N TRP A 578 15.50 -36.26 -6.36
CA TRP A 578 15.88 -34.84 -6.49
C TRP A 578 15.38 -33.98 -5.32
N TRP A 579 14.35 -34.43 -4.59
CA TRP A 579 13.67 -33.64 -3.56
C TRP A 579 14.43 -33.56 -2.23
N PRO A 580 14.92 -34.67 -1.62
CA PRO A 580 15.62 -34.65 -0.34
C PRO A 580 16.81 -33.68 -0.26
N PRO A 581 17.62 -33.45 -1.31
CA PRO A 581 18.70 -32.46 -1.27
C PRO A 581 18.25 -31.01 -1.08
N THR A 582 16.99 -30.71 -1.32
CA THR A 582 16.43 -29.36 -1.16
C THR A 582 15.87 -29.09 0.23
N LEU A 583 15.88 -30.08 1.11
CA LEU A 583 15.26 -30.04 2.43
C LEU A 583 16.25 -29.60 3.51
N PHE A 584 16.05 -28.47 4.12
CA PHE A 584 16.96 -27.92 5.14
C PHE A 584 16.87 -28.66 6.47
N VAL A 585 15.70 -29.21 6.86
CA VAL A 585 15.53 -29.98 8.12
C VAL A 585 16.46 -31.16 8.18
N ARG A 586 16.68 -31.88 7.06
CA ARG A 586 17.61 -32.97 6.94
C ARG A 586 19.04 -32.58 7.35
N TYR A 587 19.54 -31.47 6.84
CA TYR A 587 20.91 -31.01 7.10
C TYR A 587 21.11 -30.51 8.53
N GLY A 588 20.11 -29.79 9.09
CA GLY A 588 20.15 -29.35 10.47
C GLY A 588 20.21 -30.54 11.45
N TRP A 589 19.34 -31.53 11.22
CA TRP A 589 19.30 -32.74 11.99
C TRP A 589 20.62 -33.54 11.86
N LYS A 590 21.15 -33.76 10.65
CA LYS A 590 22.45 -34.41 10.43
C LYS A 590 23.59 -33.69 11.16
N ALA A 591 23.61 -32.37 11.15
CA ALA A 591 24.60 -31.56 11.84
C ALA A 591 24.57 -31.80 13.37
N GLN A 592 23.37 -31.81 13.97
CA GLN A 592 23.20 -32.07 15.41
C GLN A 592 23.50 -33.52 15.79
N MET A 593 23.12 -34.48 14.95
CA MET A 593 23.47 -35.88 15.14
C MET A 593 24.99 -36.09 15.17
N LEU A 594 25.70 -35.57 14.17
CA LEU A 594 27.16 -35.65 14.12
C LEU A 594 27.81 -34.92 15.31
N ASN A 595 27.24 -33.81 15.77
CA ASN A 595 27.72 -33.07 16.92
C ASN A 595 27.60 -33.87 18.23
N HIS A 596 26.45 -34.50 18.46
CA HIS A 596 26.20 -35.30 19.68
C HIS A 596 27.00 -36.57 19.69
N PHE A 597 26.96 -37.38 18.62
CA PHE A 597 27.56 -38.70 18.54
C PHE A 597 29.08 -38.69 18.29
N ALA A 598 29.69 -37.56 17.91
CA ALA A 598 31.15 -37.44 17.80
C ALA A 598 31.88 -37.61 19.13
N ARG A 599 31.19 -37.45 20.26
CA ARG A 599 31.77 -37.56 21.62
C ARG A 599 31.19 -38.71 22.45
N VAL A 600 30.42 -39.56 21.80
CA VAL A 600 29.75 -40.70 22.43
C VAL A 600 30.11 -41.94 21.62
N GLU A 601 30.63 -42.98 22.26
CA GLU A 601 30.70 -44.29 21.60
C GLU A 601 29.28 -44.76 21.35
N PRO A 602 28.79 -44.80 20.08
CA PRO A 602 27.40 -45.09 19.81
C PRO A 602 27.11 -46.57 20.16
N PRO A 603 25.98 -46.85 20.82
CA PRO A 603 25.47 -48.18 20.89
C PRO A 603 25.21 -48.70 19.46
N VAL A 604 25.52 -49.96 19.23
CA VAL A 604 25.38 -50.59 17.91
C VAL A 604 24.07 -51.35 17.80
N PHE A 605 23.45 -51.25 16.66
CA PHE A 605 22.32 -52.10 16.26
C PHE A 605 22.85 -53.40 15.64
N LEU A 606 22.12 -54.46 15.80
CA LEU A 606 22.28 -55.64 14.96
C LEU A 606 21.44 -55.40 13.68
N ALA A 607 22.08 -55.17 12.56
CA ALA A 607 21.41 -55.08 11.28
C ALA A 607 20.88 -56.43 10.80
N ASP A 608 19.96 -56.45 9.84
CA ASP A 608 19.34 -57.67 9.31
C ASP A 608 20.37 -58.64 8.71
N ASP A 609 21.53 -58.16 8.29
CA ASP A 609 22.67 -58.95 7.79
C ASP A 609 23.60 -59.48 8.90
N GLY A 610 23.28 -59.24 10.17
CA GLY A 610 24.08 -59.61 11.33
C GLY A 610 25.25 -58.67 11.62
N SER A 611 25.42 -57.56 10.91
CA SER A 611 26.46 -56.58 11.19
C SER A 611 26.05 -55.64 12.34
N LEU A 612 27.06 -55.12 13.06
CA LEU A 612 26.85 -54.11 14.11
C LEU A 612 26.94 -52.70 13.50
N VAL A 613 25.85 -51.97 13.52
CA VAL A 613 25.74 -50.65 12.90
C VAL A 613 25.48 -49.56 13.96
N GLY A 614 26.25 -48.49 13.94
CA GLY A 614 26.06 -47.36 14.84
C GLY A 614 24.83 -46.52 14.47
N VAL A 615 24.29 -45.75 15.42
CA VAL A 615 23.09 -44.90 15.23
C VAL A 615 23.22 -43.93 14.03
N THR A 616 24.41 -43.35 13.83
CA THR A 616 24.65 -42.43 12.70
C THR A 616 24.65 -43.15 11.35
N SER A 617 25.18 -44.40 11.31
CA SER A 617 25.16 -45.23 10.09
C SER A 617 23.77 -45.76 9.78
N TYR A 618 22.99 -46.15 10.81
CA TYR A 618 21.61 -46.61 10.67
C TYR A 618 20.73 -45.57 9.96
N TYR A 619 20.88 -44.27 10.30
CA TYR A 619 20.12 -43.17 9.68
C TYR A 619 20.84 -42.57 8.46
N ASP A 620 21.87 -43.15 7.92
CA ASP A 620 22.69 -42.65 6.79
C ASP A 620 23.12 -41.18 7.00
N VAL A 621 23.62 -40.88 8.21
CA VAL A 621 24.09 -39.54 8.55
C VAL A 621 25.50 -39.34 7.97
N THR A 622 25.57 -38.72 6.82
CA THR A 622 26.82 -38.51 6.06
C THR A 622 27.32 -37.07 6.13
N GLY A 623 28.60 -36.88 5.82
CA GLY A 623 29.25 -35.57 5.78
C GLY A 623 29.87 -35.16 7.11
N THR A 624 30.18 -33.88 7.24
CA THR A 624 30.71 -33.28 8.48
C THR A 624 29.68 -32.33 9.08
N THR A 625 29.80 -32.02 10.37
CA THR A 625 28.94 -31.01 11.04
C THR A 625 28.99 -29.69 10.30
N SER A 626 30.18 -29.21 9.90
CA SER A 626 30.35 -27.93 9.21
C SER A 626 29.73 -27.93 7.81
N SER A 627 29.85 -29.02 7.05
CA SER A 627 29.27 -29.11 5.71
C SER A 627 27.73 -29.10 5.77
N ASN A 628 27.14 -29.82 6.72
CA ASN A 628 25.70 -29.87 6.90
C ASN A 628 25.14 -28.50 7.34
N LEU A 629 25.78 -27.79 8.28
CA LEU A 629 25.42 -26.41 8.63
C LEU A 629 25.57 -25.48 7.41
N GLY A 630 26.63 -25.62 6.63
CA GLY A 630 26.83 -24.86 5.40
C GLY A 630 25.67 -25.01 4.42
N PHE A 631 25.15 -26.23 4.24
CA PHE A 631 23.97 -26.48 3.40
C PHE A 631 22.70 -25.83 3.94
N VAL A 632 22.51 -25.80 5.27
CA VAL A 632 21.36 -25.08 5.87
C VAL A 632 21.36 -23.61 5.46
N TYR A 633 22.49 -22.92 5.65
CA TYR A 633 22.58 -21.49 5.33
C TYR A 633 22.59 -21.21 3.83
N LEU A 634 23.12 -22.12 3.01
CA LEU A 634 23.00 -22.04 1.55
C LEU A 634 21.53 -22.12 1.12
N LEU A 635 20.77 -23.08 1.64
CA LEU A 635 19.35 -23.22 1.34
C LEU A 635 18.54 -22.02 1.82
N TRP A 636 18.86 -21.47 3.00
CA TRP A 636 18.29 -20.22 3.47
C TRP A 636 18.48 -19.07 2.47
N ALA A 637 19.71 -18.88 1.99
CA ALA A 637 20.01 -17.84 1.00
C ALA A 637 19.25 -18.09 -0.31
N CYS A 638 19.17 -19.33 -0.79
CA CYS A 638 18.40 -19.69 -1.98
C CYS A 638 16.91 -19.37 -1.82
N TRP A 639 16.29 -19.76 -0.70
CA TRP A 639 14.87 -19.47 -0.45
C TRP A 639 14.58 -17.97 -0.32
N LEU A 640 15.49 -17.19 0.27
CA LEU A 640 15.39 -15.73 0.30
C LEU A 640 15.42 -15.11 -1.10
N VAL A 641 16.33 -15.57 -1.97
CA VAL A 641 16.40 -15.07 -3.35
C VAL A 641 15.11 -15.41 -4.09
N VAL A 642 14.60 -16.63 -3.96
CA VAL A 642 13.33 -17.03 -4.60
C VAL A 642 12.17 -16.18 -4.06
N ALA A 643 12.08 -15.97 -2.73
CA ALA A 643 11.08 -15.11 -2.12
C ALA A 643 11.15 -13.67 -2.63
N ALA A 644 12.37 -13.12 -2.76
CA ALA A 644 12.61 -11.77 -3.31
C ALA A 644 12.15 -11.64 -4.76
N VAL A 645 12.50 -12.62 -5.61
CA VAL A 645 12.09 -12.66 -7.03
C VAL A 645 10.57 -12.80 -7.14
N CYS A 646 9.95 -13.66 -6.34
CA CYS A 646 8.49 -13.80 -6.32
C CYS A 646 7.79 -12.52 -5.86
N THR A 647 8.30 -11.86 -4.81
CA THR A 647 7.75 -10.57 -4.33
C THR A 647 7.86 -9.47 -5.39
N ALA A 648 8.93 -9.47 -6.19
CA ALA A 648 9.11 -8.52 -7.29
C ALA A 648 8.19 -8.79 -8.48
N SER A 649 7.95 -10.07 -8.79
CA SER A 649 7.31 -10.52 -10.04
C SER A 649 5.81 -10.76 -9.89
N VAL A 650 5.37 -11.28 -8.74
CA VAL A 650 3.98 -11.64 -8.47
C VAL A 650 3.28 -10.47 -7.79
N ARG A 651 2.42 -9.76 -8.55
CA ARG A 651 1.55 -8.72 -8.00
C ARG A 651 0.12 -9.22 -7.95
N HIS A 652 -0.44 -9.30 -6.75
CA HIS A 652 -1.83 -9.73 -6.52
C HIS A 652 -2.84 -8.58 -6.68
N GLN A 653 -2.40 -7.33 -6.66
CA GLN A 653 -3.22 -6.17 -6.98
C GLN A 653 -3.11 -5.88 -8.48
N ASN A 654 -4.16 -6.25 -9.23
CA ASN A 654 -4.31 -5.88 -10.64
C ASN A 654 -4.92 -4.47 -10.70
N ARG A 655 -4.10 -3.45 -10.89
CA ARG A 655 -4.54 -2.08 -11.21
C ARG A 655 -4.36 -1.75 -12.67
#